data_2a315db3964a4e5c7c3b13ec12650e55
#
_entry.id   2a315db3964a4e5c7c3b13ec12650e55
#
_cell.length_a   1.000
_cell.length_b   1.000
_cell.length_c   1.000
_cell.angle_alpha   90.00
_cell.angle_beta   90.00
_cell.angle_gamma   90.00
#
_symmetry.space_group_name_H-M   'P 1'
#
loop_
_entity.id
_entity.type
_entity.pdbx_description
1 polymer ?
#
loop_
_entity_poly.entity_id
_entity_poly.type
_entity_poly.pdbx_seq_one_letter_code
_entity_poly.pdbx_strand_id
1 'polypeptide(L)'
;MPTSKRYVCIHGHFYQPPRENPWLETVELQDSAAPFHDWNERINFECYAPNAAARILNAEQRIVDIVNNYTSISFNFGPTLLSWLEKADPETYGRILEADRQSLKRFGGHGSALAQVHSHLILPLCNDRDKETQVAWGIQDFQHRFGRYPEGMWLAETAADTATLEVLAAQGIRFTLLAPRQAKAFRKIGDKDWQELEHAAVDTRRPYLCRLPSGREITLFFYHGGIAQGVAFEGLLNNGRAFAERFAEAFDEREEPQLVHIATDGESYGHHHRHGEMALAACLNHLEETGWATVTNYGQYLELFPPAYEVQIHENSSWSCVHGVERWRSDCGCHTGGKPGWTQAWRAPLREALDWLRDELIPLYEQEASPFLKDIWPARNDYIRVLLDRTEESIDAFLEKHALRQLDQEEQTKLLRLMEMQRHAMLMYTSCGWFFDEVSGIETNQILQYANRAIHYAQQVNGKNLHGSFMKRLAKAPSNVFENAAESYRKFVVPARVDLVRVGMHYAASSIFEEYPERLDFFNYLAFSENFYRLSAGKQRLAMGRTVVQSKATRSKKHFSFAVLYLGQQNIIGNISLNVNQQRFDKAVQGLREAFRSTNLGEVIGLMQEYFGQERFTIWQLFQDEKRKILQQITESSQEQVEKALRDIYEDNYQLMTGMAMSDIPVPDYYRGAVQFVLNRDLLR
;
A
#
# COMPACT_ATOMS: atom_id res chain seq x y z
N MET A 1 30.83 -17.34 27.18
CA MET A 1 29.42 -17.49 27.59
C MET A 1 28.88 -16.10 27.86
N PRO A 2 27.65 -15.75 27.46
CA PRO A 2 27.09 -14.43 27.76
C PRO A 2 26.99 -14.26 29.28
N THR A 3 27.46 -13.12 29.78
CA THR A 3 27.46 -12.79 31.22
C THR A 3 26.09 -12.28 31.68
N SER A 4 25.26 -11.79 30.80
CA SER A 4 23.91 -11.31 31.10
C SER A 4 22.90 -12.45 31.12
N LYS A 5 21.97 -12.39 32.08
CA LYS A 5 20.83 -13.31 32.17
C LYS A 5 19.51 -12.64 31.79
N ARG A 6 19.52 -11.34 31.55
CA ARG A 6 18.36 -10.48 31.21
C ARG A 6 18.50 -9.90 29.82
N TYR A 7 17.53 -10.21 28.97
CA TYR A 7 17.50 -9.77 27.58
C TYR A 7 16.20 -9.03 27.28
N VAL A 8 16.30 -7.99 26.46
CA VAL A 8 15.15 -7.19 25.99
C VAL A 8 15.10 -7.21 24.47
N CYS A 9 13.92 -7.47 23.90
CA CYS A 9 13.66 -7.33 22.47
C CYS A 9 12.36 -6.56 22.25
N ILE A 10 12.41 -5.52 21.45
CA ILE A 10 11.23 -4.73 21.03
C ILE A 10 10.96 -5.07 19.58
N HIS A 11 9.73 -5.47 19.24
CA HIS A 11 9.32 -5.72 17.86
C HIS A 11 8.27 -4.70 17.42
N GLY A 12 8.54 -4.05 16.29
CA GLY A 12 7.61 -3.17 15.60
C GLY A 12 7.07 -3.81 14.32
N HIS A 13 5.75 -3.97 14.24
CA HIS A 13 5.05 -4.36 13.03
C HIS A 13 4.66 -3.11 12.24
N PHE A 14 5.47 -2.73 11.24
CA PHE A 14 5.23 -1.57 10.39
C PHE A 14 4.43 -1.99 9.15
N TYR A 15 3.20 -1.55 9.08
CA TYR A 15 2.29 -2.00 8.04
C TYR A 15 1.29 -0.93 7.65
N GLN A 16 1.14 -0.72 6.35
CA GLN A 16 -0.02 -0.05 5.77
C GLN A 16 -0.73 -1.00 4.80
N PRO A 17 -2.08 -0.98 4.77
CA PRO A 17 -2.81 -1.71 3.75
C PRO A 17 -2.38 -1.22 2.37
N PRO A 18 -2.37 -2.10 1.35
CA PRO A 18 -2.13 -1.66 -0.01
C PRO A 18 -3.19 -0.62 -0.41
N ARG A 19 -2.73 0.47 -1.04
CA ARG A 19 -3.55 1.65 -1.38
C ARG A 19 -3.54 1.95 -2.88
N GLU A 20 -2.77 1.20 -3.64
CA GLU A 20 -2.62 1.42 -5.09
C GLU A 20 -3.92 1.12 -5.82
N ASN A 21 -4.28 2.00 -6.74
CA ASN A 21 -5.29 1.69 -7.74
C ASN A 21 -4.81 0.47 -8.56
N PRO A 22 -5.56 -0.64 -8.61
CA PRO A 22 -5.07 -1.90 -9.21
C PRO A 22 -4.92 -1.85 -10.74
N TRP A 23 -5.34 -0.80 -11.40
CA TRP A 23 -5.10 -0.57 -12.82
C TRP A 23 -3.86 0.28 -13.08
N LEU A 24 -3.58 1.23 -12.20
CA LEU A 24 -2.45 2.16 -12.33
C LEU A 24 -1.19 1.67 -11.63
N GLU A 25 -1.33 0.80 -10.62
CA GLU A 25 -0.28 0.35 -9.68
C GLU A 25 0.45 1.54 -9.03
N THR A 26 -0.32 2.57 -8.72
CA THR A 26 0.12 3.75 -7.98
C THR A 26 -0.95 4.17 -6.97
N VAL A 27 -0.52 4.80 -5.90
CA VAL A 27 -1.43 5.40 -4.92
C VAL A 27 -1.91 6.73 -5.48
N GLU A 28 -3.22 6.88 -5.66
CA GLU A 28 -3.85 8.15 -6.04
C GLU A 28 -4.06 9.02 -4.79
N LEU A 29 -4.20 10.32 -4.98
CA LEU A 29 -4.47 11.26 -3.92
C LEU A 29 -5.62 10.83 -3.01
N GLN A 30 -5.41 10.92 -1.69
CA GLN A 30 -6.38 10.59 -0.66
C GLN A 30 -6.72 11.82 0.19
N ASP A 31 -7.88 12.44 -0.06
CA ASP A 31 -8.30 13.68 0.63
C ASP A 31 -8.31 13.55 2.17
N SER A 32 -8.55 12.35 2.70
CA SER A 32 -8.52 12.09 4.15
C SER A 32 -7.11 12.13 4.77
N ALA A 33 -6.05 12.12 3.96
CA ALA A 33 -4.66 12.23 4.42
C ALA A 33 -4.16 13.70 4.44
N ALA A 34 -4.96 14.65 3.96
CA ALA A 34 -4.54 16.05 3.85
C ALA A 34 -3.84 16.56 5.12
N PRO A 35 -2.75 17.34 5.04
CA PRO A 35 -2.21 18.01 3.84
C PRO A 35 -1.31 17.13 2.96
N PHE A 36 -1.09 15.86 3.32
CA PHE A 36 -0.28 14.90 2.57
C PHE A 36 -1.05 14.36 1.35
N HIS A 37 -0.32 13.86 0.36
CA HIS A 37 -0.88 13.26 -0.82
C HIS A 37 -1.73 12.02 -0.50
N ASP A 38 -1.18 11.14 0.33
CA ASP A 38 -1.82 9.89 0.74
C ASP A 38 -1.41 9.46 2.16
N TRP A 39 -2.04 8.42 2.68
CA TRP A 39 -1.75 7.90 4.01
C TRP A 39 -0.35 7.30 4.15
N ASN A 40 0.26 6.76 3.11
CA ASN A 40 1.62 6.25 3.18
C ASN A 40 2.62 7.41 3.37
N GLU A 41 2.44 8.51 2.62
CA GLU A 41 3.27 9.72 2.78
C GLU A 41 3.14 10.30 4.18
N ARG A 42 1.91 10.43 4.68
CA ARG A 42 1.65 10.95 6.02
C ARG A 42 2.32 10.12 7.11
N ILE A 43 2.14 8.80 7.07
CA ILE A 43 2.69 7.92 8.11
C ILE A 43 4.21 7.79 7.96
N ASN A 44 4.74 7.84 6.75
CA ASN A 44 6.18 7.92 6.54
C ASN A 44 6.77 9.17 7.22
N PHE A 45 6.16 10.33 7.01
CA PHE A 45 6.59 11.57 7.66
C PHE A 45 6.45 11.54 9.19
N GLU A 46 5.38 10.96 9.72
CA GLU A 46 5.08 10.92 11.14
C GLU A 46 5.82 9.80 11.90
N CYS A 47 6.21 8.69 11.22
CA CYS A 47 6.71 7.49 11.86
C CYS A 47 7.95 6.88 11.19
N TYR A 48 7.90 6.48 9.90
CA TYR A 48 8.97 5.64 9.34
C TYR A 48 10.29 6.39 9.17
N ALA A 49 10.26 7.56 8.56
CA ALA A 49 11.45 8.40 8.41
C ALA A 49 12.02 8.88 9.76
N PRO A 50 11.19 9.33 10.74
CA PRO A 50 11.68 9.67 12.07
C PRO A 50 12.35 8.53 12.83
N ASN A 51 11.86 7.28 12.72
CA ASN A 51 12.52 6.12 13.33
C ASN A 51 13.89 5.80 12.69
N ALA A 52 14.07 6.10 11.41
CA ALA A 52 15.37 5.95 10.73
C ALA A 52 16.39 7.03 11.13
N ALA A 53 15.96 8.09 11.85
CA ALA A 53 16.79 9.20 12.31
C ALA A 53 16.28 9.80 13.62
N ALA A 54 16.04 8.96 14.62
CA ALA A 54 15.49 9.36 15.90
C ALA A 54 16.49 10.17 16.73
N ARG A 55 16.02 11.25 17.34
CA ARG A 55 16.86 12.16 18.12
C ARG A 55 16.90 11.75 19.58
N ILE A 56 18.09 11.68 20.15
CA ILE A 56 18.31 11.57 21.60
C ILE A 56 18.62 12.95 22.15
N LEU A 57 17.90 13.36 23.19
CA LEU A 57 18.02 14.66 23.84
C LEU A 57 18.67 14.50 25.23
N ASN A 58 19.50 15.49 25.61
CA ASN A 58 19.97 15.62 27.00
C ASN A 58 18.93 16.36 27.89
N ALA A 59 19.29 16.59 29.16
CA ALA A 59 18.43 17.28 30.14
C ALA A 59 18.08 18.72 29.73
N GLU A 60 18.93 19.37 28.93
CA GLU A 60 18.75 20.72 28.41
C GLU A 60 17.98 20.77 27.08
N GLN A 61 17.35 19.65 26.68
CA GLN A 61 16.59 19.49 25.43
C GLN A 61 17.44 19.71 24.15
N ARG A 62 18.76 19.50 24.22
CA ARG A 62 19.66 19.57 23.06
C ARG A 62 19.86 18.17 22.48
N ILE A 63 19.91 18.09 21.15
CA ILE A 63 20.22 16.84 20.46
C ILE A 63 21.66 16.47 20.75
N VAL A 64 21.87 15.29 21.34
CA VAL A 64 23.20 14.73 21.65
C VAL A 64 23.57 13.60 20.71
N ASP A 65 22.56 12.92 20.12
CA ASP A 65 22.75 11.87 19.13
C ASP A 65 21.55 11.75 18.19
N ILE A 66 21.80 11.16 17.01
CA ILE A 66 20.75 10.77 16.04
C ILE A 66 20.98 9.32 15.68
N VAL A 67 20.03 8.47 16.02
CA VAL A 67 20.12 7.01 15.88
C VAL A 67 19.07 6.46 14.94
N ASN A 68 19.37 5.33 14.31
CA ASN A 68 18.40 4.57 13.57
C ASN A 68 17.83 3.46 14.46
N ASN A 69 16.59 3.61 14.93
CA ASN A 69 15.94 2.68 15.83
C ASN A 69 15.88 1.25 15.26
N TYR A 70 15.74 1.11 13.94
CA TYR A 70 15.68 -0.19 13.27
C TYR A 70 16.96 -1.03 13.45
N THR A 71 18.10 -0.42 13.80
CA THR A 71 19.34 -1.16 14.09
C THR A 71 19.30 -1.94 15.41
N SER A 72 18.39 -1.57 16.31
CA SER A 72 18.36 -2.04 17.69
C SER A 72 17.07 -2.78 18.05
N ILE A 73 16.02 -2.66 17.22
CA ILE A 73 14.74 -3.37 17.40
C ILE A 73 14.61 -4.52 16.39
N SER A 74 13.79 -5.51 16.71
CA SER A 74 13.25 -6.41 15.69
C SER A 74 12.10 -5.73 14.97
N PHE A 75 11.94 -5.94 13.66
CA PHE A 75 10.88 -5.29 12.89
C PHE A 75 10.47 -6.12 11.68
N ASN A 76 9.29 -5.87 11.17
CA ASN A 76 8.88 -6.23 9.82
C ASN A 76 8.21 -5.03 9.15
N PHE A 77 8.32 -4.97 7.84
CA PHE A 77 7.58 -4.04 7.00
C PHE A 77 6.69 -4.79 6.02
N GLY A 78 5.51 -4.25 5.76
CA GLY A 78 4.63 -4.81 4.73
C GLY A 78 5.27 -4.73 3.34
N PRO A 79 5.28 -5.82 2.53
CA PRO A 79 5.87 -5.81 1.19
C PRO A 79 5.34 -4.70 0.28
N THR A 80 4.03 -4.43 0.30
CA THR A 80 3.42 -3.35 -0.50
C THR A 80 3.86 -1.97 -0.02
N LEU A 81 4.06 -1.78 1.29
CA LEU A 81 4.61 -0.55 1.86
C LEU A 81 6.07 -0.36 1.45
N LEU A 82 6.90 -1.41 1.51
CA LEU A 82 8.29 -1.33 1.03
C LEU A 82 8.39 -1.00 -0.45
N SER A 83 7.49 -1.55 -1.28
CA SER A 83 7.42 -1.22 -2.71
C SER A 83 7.04 0.24 -2.96
N TRP A 84 6.23 0.84 -2.08
CA TRP A 84 5.91 2.26 -2.12
C TRP A 84 7.11 3.11 -1.67
N LEU A 85 7.73 2.78 -0.53
CA LEU A 85 8.90 3.47 0.02
C LEU A 85 10.07 3.49 -0.97
N GLU A 86 10.35 2.38 -1.64
CA GLU A 86 11.40 2.27 -2.64
C GLU A 86 11.30 3.34 -3.75
N LYS A 87 10.08 3.74 -4.12
CA LYS A 87 9.80 4.74 -5.16
C LYS A 87 9.62 6.14 -4.60
N ALA A 88 8.87 6.27 -3.49
CA ALA A 88 8.44 7.55 -2.96
C ALA A 88 9.46 8.18 -1.99
N ASP A 89 10.17 7.37 -1.20
CA ASP A 89 11.21 7.81 -0.27
C ASP A 89 12.38 6.80 -0.23
N PRO A 90 13.22 6.78 -1.29
CA PRO A 90 14.38 5.88 -1.39
C PRO A 90 15.39 6.04 -0.25
N GLU A 91 15.43 7.22 0.40
CA GLU A 91 16.33 7.48 1.53
C GLU A 91 15.89 6.68 2.76
N THR A 92 14.63 6.81 3.17
CA THR A 92 14.06 6.04 4.30
C THR A 92 14.14 4.54 4.00
N TYR A 93 13.77 4.12 2.78
CA TYR A 93 13.91 2.72 2.34
C TYR A 93 15.35 2.22 2.51
N GLY A 94 16.33 2.94 2.00
CA GLY A 94 17.74 2.58 2.12
C GLY A 94 18.23 2.48 3.57
N ARG A 95 17.79 3.38 4.45
CA ARG A 95 18.09 3.36 5.89
C ARG A 95 17.50 2.15 6.62
N ILE A 96 16.32 1.69 6.24
CA ILE A 96 15.70 0.46 6.78
C ILE A 96 16.53 -0.77 6.38
N LEU A 97 16.92 -0.88 5.11
CA LEU A 97 17.73 -2.01 4.64
C LEU A 97 19.12 -2.01 5.27
N GLU A 98 19.74 -0.83 5.41
CA GLU A 98 21.05 -0.70 6.06
C GLU A 98 20.98 -1.06 7.55
N ALA A 99 19.89 -0.74 8.24
CA ALA A 99 19.69 -1.12 9.63
C ALA A 99 19.71 -2.63 9.84
N ASP A 100 19.10 -3.42 8.95
CA ASP A 100 19.19 -4.88 9.02
C ASP A 100 20.62 -5.38 8.80
N ARG A 101 21.37 -4.79 7.85
CA ARG A 101 22.79 -5.12 7.64
C ARG A 101 23.66 -4.79 8.85
N GLN A 102 23.38 -3.70 9.55
CA GLN A 102 24.08 -3.33 10.79
C GLN A 102 23.70 -4.28 11.94
N SER A 103 22.42 -4.66 12.03
CA SER A 103 21.97 -5.59 13.05
C SER A 103 22.60 -6.97 12.92
N LEU A 104 22.90 -7.48 11.72
CA LEU A 104 23.67 -8.71 11.53
C LEU A 104 25.03 -8.67 12.25
N LYS A 105 25.74 -7.54 12.17
CA LYS A 105 27.03 -7.37 12.86
C LYS A 105 26.85 -7.28 14.37
N ARG A 106 25.80 -6.58 14.80
CA ARG A 106 25.48 -6.36 16.22
C ARG A 106 25.04 -7.63 16.93
N PHE A 107 24.22 -8.46 16.27
CA PHE A 107 23.56 -9.61 16.86
C PHE A 107 24.14 -10.96 16.39
N GLY A 108 25.47 -11.01 16.14
CA GLY A 108 26.17 -12.28 15.91
C GLY A 108 25.79 -13.00 14.61
N GLY A 109 25.37 -12.28 13.58
CA GLY A 109 24.94 -12.85 12.30
C GLY A 109 23.42 -12.89 12.11
N HIS A 110 22.64 -12.50 13.11
CA HIS A 110 21.19 -12.49 13.07
C HIS A 110 20.65 -11.11 12.73
N GLY A 111 19.95 -10.99 11.59
CA GLY A 111 19.31 -9.74 11.17
C GLY A 111 18.02 -9.48 11.96
N SER A 112 17.73 -8.21 12.18
CA SER A 112 16.57 -7.76 12.96
C SER A 112 15.26 -7.74 12.18
N ALA A 113 15.33 -7.67 10.84
CA ALA A 113 14.16 -7.73 9.99
C ALA A 113 13.55 -9.14 9.93
N LEU A 114 12.23 -9.23 10.03
CA LEU A 114 11.45 -10.45 9.81
C LEU A 114 10.69 -10.34 8.48
N ALA A 115 10.48 -11.48 7.82
CA ALA A 115 9.56 -11.53 6.70
C ALA A 115 8.10 -11.32 7.17
N GLN A 116 7.21 -11.01 6.24
CA GLN A 116 5.77 -10.92 6.49
C GLN A 116 5.03 -11.76 5.45
N VAL A 117 3.87 -12.29 5.81
CA VAL A 117 2.88 -12.82 4.86
C VAL A 117 2.58 -11.75 3.81
N HIS A 118 2.86 -12.01 2.53
CA HIS A 118 3.03 -11.00 1.49
C HIS A 118 1.90 -9.98 1.41
N SER A 119 0.66 -10.41 1.30
CA SER A 119 -0.50 -9.51 1.14
C SER A 119 -1.32 -9.35 2.43
N HIS A 120 -0.74 -9.68 3.57
CA HIS A 120 -1.36 -9.56 4.90
C HIS A 120 -2.71 -10.28 5.02
N LEU A 121 -2.79 -11.51 4.51
CA LEU A 121 -3.96 -12.37 4.62
C LEU A 121 -4.02 -13.07 5.99
N ILE A 122 -5.22 -13.31 6.48
CA ILE A 122 -5.46 -14.16 7.65
C ILE A 122 -5.31 -15.63 7.20
N LEU A 123 -4.11 -16.18 7.36
CA LEU A 123 -3.75 -17.48 6.81
C LEU A 123 -4.67 -18.62 7.29
N PRO A 124 -5.13 -18.69 8.55
CA PRO A 124 -6.11 -19.70 8.95
C PRO A 124 -7.39 -19.74 8.13
N LEU A 125 -7.75 -18.63 7.47
CA LEU A 125 -8.95 -18.52 6.61
C LEU A 125 -8.65 -18.71 5.12
N CYS A 126 -7.40 -18.97 4.75
CA CYS A 126 -6.99 -19.24 3.37
C CYS A 126 -7.09 -20.74 3.04
N ASN A 127 -7.29 -21.07 1.75
CA ASN A 127 -7.04 -22.42 1.26
C ASN A 127 -5.52 -22.74 1.26
N ASP A 128 -5.15 -24.01 1.19
CA ASP A 128 -3.76 -24.46 1.34
C ASP A 128 -2.83 -23.85 0.27
N ARG A 129 -3.29 -23.76 -0.98
CA ARG A 129 -2.50 -23.18 -2.09
C ARG A 129 -2.20 -21.69 -1.87
N ASP A 130 -3.16 -20.94 -1.34
CA ASP A 130 -2.98 -19.51 -1.06
C ASP A 130 -2.08 -19.30 0.17
N LYS A 131 -2.19 -20.17 1.21
CA LYS A 131 -1.23 -20.18 2.34
C LYS A 131 0.20 -20.35 1.83
N GLU A 132 0.45 -21.39 1.03
CA GLU A 132 1.78 -21.66 0.46
C GLU A 132 2.31 -20.49 -0.37
N THR A 133 1.49 -19.94 -1.27
CA THR A 133 1.89 -18.82 -2.12
C THR A 133 2.21 -17.57 -1.31
N GLN A 134 1.39 -17.24 -0.32
CA GLN A 134 1.56 -16.04 0.50
C GLN A 134 2.83 -16.09 1.34
N VAL A 135 3.18 -17.26 1.88
CA VAL A 135 4.44 -17.48 2.61
C VAL A 135 5.63 -17.43 1.64
N ALA A 136 5.55 -18.13 0.50
CA ALA A 136 6.60 -18.13 -0.53
C ALA A 136 6.88 -16.72 -1.05
N TRP A 137 5.84 -15.95 -1.33
CA TRP A 137 5.97 -14.56 -1.79
C TRP A 137 6.57 -13.65 -0.72
N GLY A 138 6.18 -13.82 0.54
CA GLY A 138 6.78 -13.07 1.65
C GLY A 138 8.27 -13.37 1.82
N ILE A 139 8.69 -14.62 1.66
CA ILE A 139 10.10 -15.03 1.69
C ILE A 139 10.87 -14.45 0.49
N GLN A 140 10.33 -14.54 -0.72
CA GLN A 140 10.99 -14.04 -1.92
C GLN A 140 11.14 -12.52 -1.92
N ASP A 141 10.09 -11.78 -1.50
CA ASP A 141 10.16 -10.32 -1.33
C ASP A 141 11.24 -9.95 -0.30
N PHE A 142 11.27 -10.64 0.83
CA PHE A 142 12.27 -10.42 1.85
C PHE A 142 13.70 -10.68 1.34
N GLN A 143 13.92 -11.80 0.62
CA GLN A 143 15.23 -12.11 0.04
C GLN A 143 15.67 -11.07 -1.00
N HIS A 144 14.73 -10.59 -1.83
CA HIS A 144 15.01 -9.56 -2.82
C HIS A 144 15.51 -8.27 -2.17
N ARG A 145 14.89 -7.84 -1.08
CA ARG A 145 15.19 -6.57 -0.41
C ARG A 145 16.38 -6.66 0.55
N PHE A 146 16.36 -7.65 1.44
CA PHE A 146 17.35 -7.78 2.52
C PHE A 146 18.56 -8.68 2.16
N GLY A 147 18.53 -9.36 1.01
CA GLY A 147 19.65 -10.16 0.49
C GLY A 147 19.97 -11.42 1.29
N ARG A 148 19.08 -11.86 2.19
CA ARG A 148 19.24 -13.05 3.02
C ARG A 148 17.94 -13.83 3.16
N TYR A 149 18.02 -15.08 3.60
CA TYR A 149 16.83 -15.87 3.95
C TYR A 149 16.25 -15.37 5.30
N PRO A 150 14.93 -15.21 5.45
CA PRO A 150 14.33 -14.79 6.72
C PRO A 150 14.39 -15.94 7.75
N GLU A 151 14.78 -15.63 8.97
CA GLU A 151 14.73 -16.59 10.08
C GLU A 151 13.34 -16.69 10.68
N GLY A 152 12.63 -15.58 10.79
CA GLY A 152 11.27 -15.47 11.30
C GLY A 152 10.32 -14.80 10.32
N MET A 153 9.02 -15.05 10.53
CA MET A 153 7.96 -14.42 9.74
C MET A 153 6.86 -13.90 10.66
N TRP A 154 6.45 -12.65 10.41
CA TRP A 154 5.25 -12.07 11.01
C TRP A 154 4.00 -12.55 10.29
N LEU A 155 3.04 -13.05 11.05
CA LEU A 155 1.71 -13.41 10.57
C LEU A 155 0.76 -12.22 10.67
N ALA A 156 -0.07 -12.02 9.65
CA ALA A 156 -1.10 -10.99 9.70
C ALA A 156 -1.96 -11.13 10.97
N GLU A 157 -2.03 -10.07 11.79
CA GLU A 157 -2.76 -10.07 13.06
C GLU A 157 -2.32 -11.18 14.04
N THR A 158 -1.11 -11.69 13.92
CA THR A 158 -0.60 -12.91 14.58
C THR A 158 -1.52 -14.12 14.42
N ALA A 159 -2.39 -14.11 13.39
CA ALA A 159 -3.39 -15.15 13.18
C ALA A 159 -2.74 -16.50 12.84
N ALA A 160 -3.00 -17.51 13.67
CA ALA A 160 -2.36 -18.81 13.58
C ALA A 160 -3.34 -19.98 13.78
N ASP A 161 -3.05 -21.04 13.06
CA ASP A 161 -3.52 -22.40 13.25
C ASP A 161 -2.37 -23.38 12.95
N THR A 162 -2.53 -24.65 13.30
CA THR A 162 -1.52 -25.68 13.05
C THR A 162 -1.17 -25.77 11.56
N ALA A 163 -2.14 -25.65 10.66
CA ALA A 163 -1.90 -25.69 9.22
C ALA A 163 -1.03 -24.51 8.72
N THR A 164 -1.19 -23.33 9.27
CA THR A 164 -0.32 -22.18 9.01
C THR A 164 1.10 -22.43 9.47
N LEU A 165 1.29 -22.95 10.70
CA LEU A 165 2.61 -23.26 11.23
C LEU A 165 3.32 -24.35 10.42
N GLU A 166 2.58 -25.33 9.88
CA GLU A 166 3.12 -26.36 8.97
C GLU A 166 3.70 -25.72 7.69
N VAL A 167 3.00 -24.76 7.09
CA VAL A 167 3.48 -24.08 5.88
C VAL A 167 4.73 -23.24 6.18
N LEU A 168 4.77 -22.54 7.31
CA LEU A 168 5.96 -21.80 7.74
C LEU A 168 7.16 -22.73 7.90
N ALA A 169 7.01 -23.82 8.67
CA ALA A 169 8.07 -24.78 8.94
C ALA A 169 8.51 -25.50 7.65
N ALA A 170 7.58 -25.87 6.76
CA ALA A 170 7.87 -26.50 5.48
C ALA A 170 8.72 -25.60 4.56
N GLN A 171 8.55 -24.29 4.67
CA GLN A 171 9.32 -23.29 3.93
C GLN A 171 10.50 -22.73 4.74
N GLY A 172 10.97 -23.41 5.79
CA GLY A 172 12.21 -23.10 6.49
C GLY A 172 12.16 -21.91 7.45
N ILE A 173 10.99 -21.39 7.77
CA ILE A 173 10.84 -20.36 8.82
C ILE A 173 11.05 -21.01 10.19
N ARG A 174 11.97 -20.47 10.98
CA ARG A 174 12.41 -21.02 12.26
C ARG A 174 11.50 -20.60 13.41
N PHE A 175 10.92 -19.40 13.35
CA PHE A 175 10.08 -18.87 14.43
C PHE A 175 9.03 -17.86 13.96
N THR A 176 7.99 -17.69 14.77
CA THR A 176 7.02 -16.60 14.66
C THR A 176 6.62 -16.07 16.05
N LEU A 177 5.94 -14.92 16.07
CA LEU A 177 5.50 -14.23 17.29
C LEU A 177 3.99 -14.35 17.43
N LEU A 178 3.52 -14.67 18.64
CA LEU A 178 2.11 -14.82 18.96
C LEU A 178 1.76 -14.06 20.25
N ALA A 179 0.47 -13.74 20.41
CA ALA A 179 -0.04 -13.17 21.66
C ALA A 179 -0.12 -14.25 22.77
N PRO A 180 0.08 -13.88 24.04
CA PRO A 180 0.06 -14.84 25.16
C PRO A 180 -1.19 -15.71 25.22
N ARG A 181 -2.35 -15.16 24.87
CA ARG A 181 -3.64 -15.86 24.85
C ARG A 181 -3.76 -16.94 23.76
N GLN A 182 -2.85 -16.99 22.82
CA GLN A 182 -2.83 -18.00 21.75
C GLN A 182 -2.18 -19.31 22.21
N ALA A 183 -1.46 -19.29 23.33
CA ALA A 183 -0.95 -20.52 23.96
C ALA A 183 -2.09 -21.28 24.65
N LYS A 184 -2.22 -22.57 24.35
CA LYS A 184 -3.24 -23.46 24.91
C LYS A 184 -2.72 -24.30 26.06
N ALA A 185 -1.59 -24.95 25.88
CA ALA A 185 -0.96 -25.83 26.87
C ALA A 185 0.55 -25.83 26.64
N PHE A 186 1.31 -26.07 27.69
CA PHE A 186 2.76 -26.25 27.61
C PHE A 186 3.27 -27.41 28.47
N ARG A 187 4.47 -27.87 28.18
CA ARG A 187 5.22 -28.84 29.04
C ARG A 187 6.72 -28.63 28.87
N LYS A 188 7.51 -29.11 29.82
CA LYS A 188 8.95 -29.20 29.63
C LYS A 188 9.26 -30.31 28.61
N ILE A 189 10.26 -30.09 27.76
CA ILE A 189 10.68 -31.11 26.79
C ILE A 189 11.12 -32.37 27.52
N GLY A 190 10.50 -33.50 27.17
CA GLY A 190 10.69 -34.80 27.80
C GLY A 190 9.64 -35.19 28.85
N ASP A 191 8.84 -34.22 29.32
CA ASP A 191 7.71 -34.52 30.21
C ASP A 191 6.55 -35.15 29.42
N LYS A 192 5.72 -35.97 30.10
CA LYS A 192 4.56 -36.62 29.50
C LYS A 192 3.31 -35.75 29.59
N ASP A 193 3.15 -35.01 30.68
CA ASP A 193 1.91 -34.34 31.03
C ASP A 193 1.91 -32.88 30.52
N TRP A 194 0.84 -32.50 29.84
CA TRP A 194 0.58 -31.13 29.41
C TRP A 194 -0.07 -30.34 30.55
N GLN A 195 0.38 -29.12 30.73
CA GLN A 195 -0.23 -28.12 31.60
C GLN A 195 -1.10 -27.21 30.76
N GLU A 196 -2.42 -27.32 30.94
CA GLU A 196 -3.38 -26.40 30.29
C GLU A 196 -3.20 -25.01 30.85
N LEU A 197 -3.38 -24.01 29.96
CA LEU A 197 -3.24 -22.60 30.29
C LEU A 197 -4.60 -21.92 30.33
N GLU A 198 -4.89 -21.24 31.43
CA GLU A 198 -6.05 -20.37 31.56
C GLU A 198 -5.64 -18.91 31.35
N HIS A 199 -6.44 -18.13 30.62
CA HIS A 199 -6.35 -16.68 30.53
C HIS A 199 -4.95 -16.07 30.27
N ALA A 200 -4.26 -16.53 29.24
CA ALA A 200 -2.95 -16.00 28.83
C ALA A 200 -1.80 -16.19 29.88
N ALA A 201 -1.84 -17.25 30.67
CA ALA A 201 -0.89 -17.53 31.74
C ALA A 201 0.47 -18.10 31.26
N VAL A 202 0.78 -18.10 29.97
CA VAL A 202 2.08 -18.56 29.46
C VAL A 202 3.21 -17.65 29.96
N ASP A 203 4.35 -18.27 30.37
CA ASP A 203 5.54 -17.49 30.70
C ASP A 203 6.18 -16.90 29.44
N THR A 204 6.02 -15.60 29.23
CA THR A 204 6.45 -14.89 28.02
C THR A 204 7.97 -14.65 27.95
N ARG A 205 8.74 -15.06 28.97
CA ARG A 205 10.19 -14.76 29.07
C ARG A 205 11.09 -15.82 28.46
N ARG A 206 10.52 -16.75 27.69
CA ARG A 206 11.23 -17.87 27.04
C ARG A 206 10.60 -18.26 25.71
N PRO A 207 11.36 -18.85 24.78
CA PRO A 207 10.83 -19.46 23.56
C PRO A 207 10.23 -20.82 23.85
N TYR A 208 9.32 -21.26 22.99
CA TYR A 208 8.67 -22.57 23.07
C TYR A 208 8.79 -23.30 21.74
N LEU A 209 9.00 -24.62 21.79
CA LEU A 209 8.98 -25.47 20.61
C LEU A 209 7.56 -25.93 20.33
N CYS A 210 7.07 -25.74 19.12
CA CYS A 210 5.82 -26.30 18.65
C CYS A 210 6.12 -27.46 17.70
N ARG A 211 5.76 -28.69 18.13
CA ARG A 211 5.87 -29.89 17.30
C ARG A 211 4.62 -30.01 16.43
N LEU A 212 4.83 -30.20 15.14
CA LEU A 212 3.77 -30.22 14.17
C LEU A 212 3.42 -31.66 13.73
N PRO A 213 2.20 -31.91 13.24
CA PRO A 213 1.78 -33.26 12.80
C PRO A 213 2.68 -33.92 11.76
N SER A 214 3.33 -33.13 10.89
CA SER A 214 4.31 -33.63 9.90
C SER A 214 5.63 -34.12 10.49
N GLY A 215 5.86 -33.90 11.77
CA GLY A 215 7.15 -34.11 12.46
C GLY A 215 8.11 -32.94 12.36
N ARG A 216 7.72 -31.85 11.66
CA ARG A 216 8.47 -30.57 11.67
C ARG A 216 8.30 -29.84 12.98
N GLU A 217 9.15 -28.86 13.19
CA GLU A 217 9.16 -28.05 14.40
C GLU A 217 9.27 -26.57 14.04
N ILE A 218 8.64 -25.71 14.84
CA ILE A 218 8.77 -24.26 14.76
C ILE A 218 8.83 -23.66 16.15
N THR A 219 9.63 -22.61 16.35
CA THR A 219 9.69 -21.91 17.63
C THR A 219 8.66 -20.81 17.71
N LEU A 220 7.96 -20.70 18.83
CA LEU A 220 6.99 -19.66 19.11
C LEU A 220 7.47 -18.77 20.24
N PHE A 221 7.40 -17.44 20.01
CA PHE A 221 7.63 -16.43 21.04
C PHE A 221 6.29 -15.77 21.39
N PHE A 222 5.96 -15.74 22.69
CA PHE A 222 4.76 -15.07 23.20
C PHE A 222 5.17 -13.75 23.85
N TYR A 223 4.81 -12.61 23.25
CA TYR A 223 5.24 -11.31 23.74
C TYR A 223 4.57 -10.91 25.07
N HIS A 224 5.18 -9.99 25.82
CA HIS A 224 4.65 -9.49 27.09
C HIS A 224 3.46 -8.54 26.85
N GLY A 225 2.24 -9.06 26.99
CA GLY A 225 1.01 -8.32 26.65
C GLY A 225 0.79 -7.03 27.43
N GLY A 226 1.13 -6.99 28.74
CA GLY A 226 0.93 -5.81 29.56
C GLY A 226 1.84 -4.62 29.17
N ILE A 227 3.10 -4.87 28.78
CA ILE A 227 3.98 -3.79 28.32
C ILE A 227 3.55 -3.35 26.91
N ALA A 228 3.18 -4.29 26.02
CA ALA A 228 2.67 -3.96 24.70
C ALA A 228 1.41 -3.09 24.77
N GLN A 229 0.48 -3.38 25.68
CA GLN A 229 -0.70 -2.55 25.97
C GLN A 229 -0.30 -1.17 26.50
N GLY A 230 0.69 -1.08 27.40
CA GLY A 230 1.23 0.16 27.91
C GLY A 230 1.76 1.08 26.80
N VAL A 231 2.46 0.50 25.81
CA VAL A 231 2.93 1.22 24.62
C VAL A 231 1.76 1.71 23.78
N ALA A 232 0.79 0.84 23.49
CA ALA A 232 -0.27 1.15 22.55
C ALA A 232 -1.34 2.11 23.11
N PHE A 233 -1.68 2.01 24.43
CA PHE A 233 -2.89 2.63 24.99
C PHE A 233 -2.70 3.40 26.31
N GLU A 234 -1.59 3.21 27.04
CA GLU A 234 -1.43 3.76 28.39
C GLU A 234 -0.38 4.88 28.49
N GLY A 235 0.08 5.41 27.33
CA GLY A 235 1.00 6.56 27.28
C GLY A 235 2.43 6.24 27.72
N LEU A 236 2.86 5.00 27.68
CA LEU A 236 4.22 4.59 28.09
C LEU A 236 5.31 5.28 27.24
N LEU A 237 4.99 5.67 26.01
CA LEU A 237 5.87 6.41 25.10
C LEU A 237 6.01 7.92 25.44
N ASN A 238 5.38 8.40 26.51
CA ASN A 238 5.60 9.77 26.95
C ASN A 238 6.96 9.96 27.67
N ASN A 239 7.60 8.85 28.11
CA ASN A 239 8.88 8.89 28.81
C ASN A 239 9.71 7.63 28.53
N GLY A 240 10.81 7.78 27.76
CA GLY A 240 11.67 6.65 27.37
C GLY A 240 12.36 5.95 28.55
N ARG A 241 12.67 6.67 29.65
CA ARG A 241 13.24 6.06 30.85
C ARG A 241 12.19 5.19 31.59
N ALA A 242 10.99 5.69 31.80
CA ALA A 242 9.89 4.91 32.37
C ALA A 242 9.56 3.68 31.50
N PHE A 243 9.70 3.81 30.20
CA PHE A 243 9.55 2.69 29.27
C PHE A 243 10.63 1.62 29.51
N ALA A 244 11.89 2.01 29.70
CA ALA A 244 12.96 1.06 30.06
C ALA A 244 12.76 0.41 31.44
N GLU A 245 12.34 1.20 32.45
CA GLU A 245 12.04 0.72 33.82
C GLU A 245 10.90 -0.33 33.80
N ARG A 246 9.91 -0.19 32.90
CA ARG A 246 8.82 -1.15 32.74
C ARG A 246 9.30 -2.54 32.30
N PHE A 247 10.39 -2.63 31.53
CA PHE A 247 11.03 -3.91 31.23
C PHE A 247 11.70 -4.51 32.47
N ALA A 248 12.32 -3.68 33.31
CA ALA A 248 12.98 -4.15 34.54
C ALA A 248 12.00 -4.84 35.50
N GLU A 249 10.79 -4.30 35.63
CA GLU A 249 9.71 -4.84 36.48
C GLU A 249 9.21 -6.21 36.01
N ALA A 250 9.40 -6.58 34.74
CA ALA A 250 8.92 -7.83 34.17
C ALA A 250 9.88 -9.01 34.34
N PHE A 251 11.12 -8.78 34.81
CA PHE A 251 12.06 -9.83 35.16
C PHE A 251 11.79 -10.35 36.57
N ASP A 252 12.10 -11.64 36.82
CA ASP A 252 12.10 -12.22 38.14
C ASP A 252 13.52 -12.68 38.57
N GLU A 253 13.63 -13.24 39.75
CA GLU A 253 14.91 -13.64 40.38
C GLU A 253 15.40 -15.02 39.93
N ARG A 254 14.82 -15.66 38.91
CA ARG A 254 15.31 -16.96 38.42
C ARG A 254 16.72 -16.84 37.86
N GLU A 255 17.45 -17.96 37.98
CA GLU A 255 18.81 -18.03 37.45
C GLU A 255 18.89 -18.28 35.94
N GLU A 256 17.80 -18.77 35.32
CA GLU A 256 17.71 -19.04 33.90
C GLU A 256 17.71 -17.73 33.10
N PRO A 257 18.28 -17.69 31.88
CA PRO A 257 18.15 -16.54 30.99
C PRO A 257 16.71 -16.20 30.69
N GLN A 258 16.39 -14.91 30.72
CA GLN A 258 15.04 -14.38 30.50
C GLN A 258 15.05 -13.40 29.35
N LEU A 259 14.04 -13.50 28.46
CA LEU A 259 13.76 -12.55 27.40
C LEU A 259 12.46 -11.81 27.72
N VAL A 260 12.52 -10.56 28.11
CA VAL A 260 11.33 -9.71 28.14
C VAL A 260 11.20 -9.02 26.81
N HIS A 261 10.14 -9.33 26.07
CA HIS A 261 9.95 -8.82 24.73
C HIS A 261 8.50 -8.38 24.48
N ILE A 262 8.35 -7.40 23.58
CA ILE A 262 7.05 -6.88 23.17
C ILE A 262 6.90 -6.90 21.65
N ALA A 263 5.66 -6.95 21.20
CA ALA A 263 5.29 -6.71 19.81
C ALA A 263 4.09 -5.75 19.78
N THR A 264 4.22 -4.70 18.98
CA THR A 264 3.20 -3.65 18.81
C THR A 264 3.12 -3.25 17.35
N ASP A 265 2.03 -2.55 16.97
CA ASP A 265 2.03 -1.81 15.72
C ASP A 265 3.18 -0.82 15.74
N GLY A 266 3.99 -0.82 14.68
CA GLY A 266 5.16 0.05 14.55
C GLY A 266 4.77 1.53 14.48
N GLU A 267 3.57 1.82 13.99
CA GLU A 267 2.99 3.16 13.90
C GLU A 267 2.75 3.79 15.29
N SER A 268 2.78 2.98 16.37
CA SER A 268 2.80 3.50 17.74
C SER A 268 4.01 4.41 17.99
N TYR A 269 5.15 4.12 17.34
CA TYR A 269 6.39 4.88 17.50
C TYR A 269 6.47 6.09 16.56
N GLY A 270 5.45 6.95 16.56
CA GLY A 270 5.43 8.21 15.79
C GLY A 270 4.04 8.67 15.41
N HIS A 271 3.27 7.84 14.69
CA HIS A 271 1.95 8.20 14.19
C HIS A 271 0.88 8.20 15.30
N HIS A 272 0.73 7.10 16.05
CA HIS A 272 -0.25 7.02 17.13
C HIS A 272 0.17 7.82 18.34
N HIS A 273 1.47 7.89 18.63
CA HIS A 273 2.05 8.68 19.72
C HIS A 273 3.14 9.59 19.16
N ARG A 274 2.84 10.88 19.07
CA ARG A 274 3.78 11.88 18.56
C ARG A 274 5.10 11.84 19.34
N HIS A 275 6.22 11.77 18.63
CA HIS A 275 7.57 11.62 19.19
C HIS A 275 7.82 10.26 19.89
N GLY A 276 6.99 9.24 19.61
CA GLY A 276 7.19 7.89 20.14
C GLY A 276 8.52 7.26 19.69
N GLU A 277 9.05 7.65 18.53
CA GLU A 277 10.37 7.25 18.03
C GLU A 277 11.52 7.75 18.92
N MET A 278 11.37 8.95 19.49
CA MET A 278 12.36 9.51 20.44
C MET A 278 12.30 8.78 21.78
N ALA A 279 11.10 8.45 22.26
CA ALA A 279 10.94 7.67 23.50
C ALA A 279 11.52 6.26 23.34
N LEU A 280 11.35 5.63 22.17
CA LEU A 280 11.97 4.35 21.83
C LEU A 280 13.49 4.45 21.81
N ALA A 281 14.05 5.47 21.14
CA ALA A 281 15.50 5.73 21.12
C ALA A 281 16.07 5.94 22.53
N ALA A 282 15.38 6.76 23.35
CA ALA A 282 15.79 7.02 24.73
C ALA A 282 15.71 5.76 25.62
N CYS A 283 14.69 4.91 25.42
CA CYS A 283 14.59 3.61 26.10
C CYS A 283 15.76 2.70 25.76
N LEU A 284 16.07 2.51 24.47
CA LEU A 284 17.16 1.67 23.99
C LEU A 284 18.51 2.20 24.50
N ASN A 285 18.76 3.50 24.40
CA ASN A 285 19.98 4.12 24.92
C ASN A 285 20.14 3.91 26.44
N HIS A 286 19.06 4.08 27.22
CA HIS A 286 19.09 3.85 28.67
C HIS A 286 19.40 2.40 29.03
N LEU A 287 18.87 1.41 28.29
CA LEU A 287 19.20 0.00 28.47
C LEU A 287 20.68 -0.27 28.21
N GLU A 288 21.27 0.34 27.18
CA GLU A 288 22.68 0.18 26.84
C GLU A 288 23.62 0.87 27.85
N GLU A 289 23.33 2.10 28.24
CA GLU A 289 24.12 2.85 29.20
C GLU A 289 24.16 2.18 30.58
N THR A 290 23.05 1.67 31.04
CA THR A 290 22.94 1.06 32.37
C THR A 290 23.41 -0.39 32.39
N GLY A 291 23.33 -1.10 31.28
CA GLY A 291 23.78 -2.48 31.12
C GLY A 291 23.06 -3.52 32.00
N TRP A 292 21.92 -3.17 32.59
CA TRP A 292 21.18 -4.11 33.46
C TRP A 292 20.43 -5.20 32.66
N ALA A 293 20.19 -4.97 31.37
CA ALA A 293 19.71 -5.96 30.42
C ALA A 293 20.44 -5.80 29.08
N THR A 294 20.54 -6.87 28.32
CA THR A 294 21.13 -6.86 26.98
C THR A 294 20.03 -6.72 25.93
N VAL A 295 20.12 -5.71 25.06
CA VAL A 295 19.25 -5.61 23.88
C VAL A 295 19.63 -6.71 22.90
N THR A 296 18.65 -7.44 22.38
CA THR A 296 18.83 -8.58 21.48
C THR A 296 17.74 -8.62 20.41
N ASN A 297 17.88 -9.52 19.42
CA ASN A 297 16.79 -9.91 18.53
C ASN A 297 16.43 -11.40 18.69
N TYR A 298 15.34 -11.83 18.07
CA TYR A 298 14.83 -13.20 18.24
C TYR A 298 15.80 -14.26 17.72
N GLY A 299 16.48 -14.02 16.59
CA GLY A 299 17.43 -14.96 16.01
C GLY A 299 18.61 -15.23 16.94
N GLN A 300 19.25 -14.16 17.44
CA GLN A 300 20.36 -14.27 18.40
C GLN A 300 19.93 -14.95 19.70
N TYR A 301 18.77 -14.55 20.26
CA TYR A 301 18.30 -15.16 21.51
C TYR A 301 18.03 -16.65 21.34
N LEU A 302 17.42 -17.05 20.22
CA LEU A 302 17.12 -18.45 19.91
C LEU A 302 18.39 -19.30 19.73
N GLU A 303 19.45 -18.73 19.15
CA GLU A 303 20.74 -19.42 19.02
C GLU A 303 21.42 -19.61 20.39
N LEU A 304 21.38 -18.56 21.22
CA LEU A 304 21.99 -18.61 22.55
C LEU A 304 21.22 -19.53 23.54
N PHE A 305 19.89 -19.54 23.43
CA PHE A 305 18.99 -20.22 24.37
C PHE A 305 17.87 -20.95 23.63
N PRO A 306 18.14 -22.18 23.14
CA PRO A 306 17.13 -23.00 22.49
C PRO A 306 15.94 -23.31 23.42
N PRO A 307 14.74 -23.57 22.88
CA PRO A 307 13.58 -23.91 23.70
C PRO A 307 13.78 -25.10 24.59
N ALA A 308 13.43 -24.98 25.87
CA ALA A 308 13.39 -26.06 26.82
C ALA A 308 11.96 -26.58 27.11
N TYR A 309 10.97 -25.94 26.55
CA TYR A 309 9.54 -26.22 26.70
C TYR A 309 8.86 -26.38 25.38
N GLU A 310 7.85 -27.24 25.32
CA GLU A 310 6.93 -27.41 24.21
C GLU A 310 5.63 -26.65 24.46
N VAL A 311 4.95 -26.25 23.39
CA VAL A 311 3.66 -25.55 23.46
C VAL A 311 2.69 -26.07 22.41
N GLN A 312 1.40 -26.09 22.77
CA GLN A 312 0.26 -26.19 21.86
C GLN A 312 -0.45 -24.83 21.77
N ILE A 313 -1.00 -24.49 20.62
CA ILE A 313 -1.74 -23.25 20.40
C ILE A 313 -3.25 -23.47 20.32
N HIS A 314 -4.00 -22.40 20.56
CA HIS A 314 -5.41 -22.36 20.20
C HIS A 314 -5.53 -22.19 18.67
N GLU A 315 -6.27 -23.07 18.04
CA GLU A 315 -6.56 -23.02 16.62
C GLU A 315 -7.37 -21.77 16.24
N ASN A 316 -7.09 -21.20 15.05
CA ASN A 316 -7.80 -20.04 14.54
C ASN A 316 -7.82 -18.87 15.53
N SER A 317 -6.67 -18.58 16.13
CA SER A 317 -6.50 -17.50 17.11
C SER A 317 -5.71 -16.32 16.54
N SER A 318 -5.87 -15.13 17.11
CA SER A 318 -5.17 -13.89 16.70
C SER A 318 -4.97 -12.93 17.88
N TRP A 319 -4.21 -11.84 17.69
CA TRP A 319 -3.97 -10.86 18.75
C TRP A 319 -5.09 -9.83 18.90
N SER A 320 -5.85 -9.51 17.84
CA SER A 320 -6.81 -8.40 17.79
C SER A 320 -8.28 -8.83 17.83
N CYS A 321 -8.56 -10.13 17.88
CA CYS A 321 -9.92 -10.65 18.03
C CYS A 321 -10.00 -11.68 19.17
N VAL A 322 -10.75 -11.37 20.22
CA VAL A 322 -10.93 -12.30 21.37
C VAL A 322 -11.70 -13.57 21.00
N HIS A 323 -12.39 -13.58 19.87
CA HIS A 323 -13.13 -14.72 19.31
C HIS A 323 -12.28 -15.51 18.29
N GLY A 324 -10.96 -15.36 18.30
CA GLY A 324 -10.03 -16.01 17.38
C GLY A 324 -9.83 -15.24 16.09
N VAL A 325 -10.35 -15.72 14.96
CA VAL A 325 -10.29 -15.05 13.64
C VAL A 325 -11.66 -14.58 13.13
N GLU A 326 -12.65 -14.54 14.01
CA GLU A 326 -14.03 -14.25 13.65
C GLU A 326 -14.23 -12.84 13.08
N ARG A 327 -13.38 -11.86 13.46
CA ARG A 327 -13.39 -10.51 12.90
C ARG A 327 -13.38 -10.50 11.36
N TRP A 328 -12.73 -11.48 10.74
CA TRP A 328 -12.55 -11.55 9.29
C TRP A 328 -13.55 -12.44 8.55
N ARG A 329 -14.55 -12.99 9.27
CA ARG A 329 -15.57 -13.84 8.66
C ARG A 329 -16.96 -13.76 9.28
N SER A 330 -17.12 -13.09 10.43
CA SER A 330 -18.42 -13.04 11.12
C SER A 330 -18.64 -11.72 11.87
N ASP A 331 -19.87 -11.50 12.30
CA ASP A 331 -20.24 -10.40 13.21
C ASP A 331 -19.96 -10.81 14.66
N CYS A 332 -18.69 -10.76 15.03
CA CYS A 332 -18.24 -11.13 16.38
C CYS A 332 -18.32 -9.99 17.41
N GLY A 333 -18.75 -8.80 17.00
CA GLY A 333 -18.83 -7.62 17.86
C GLY A 333 -17.49 -6.88 18.07
N CYS A 334 -16.34 -7.41 17.59
CA CYS A 334 -15.08 -6.68 17.65
C CYS A 334 -15.11 -5.47 16.71
N HIS A 335 -14.83 -4.27 17.24
CA HIS A 335 -14.88 -3.00 16.50
C HIS A 335 -13.67 -2.09 16.86
N THR A 336 -13.50 -1.00 16.12
CA THR A 336 -12.42 -0.02 16.29
C THR A 336 -12.89 1.28 16.97
N GLY A 337 -14.08 1.29 17.55
CA GLY A 337 -14.66 2.48 18.20
C GLY A 337 -15.59 3.28 17.30
N GLY A 338 -16.22 2.65 16.32
CA GLY A 338 -17.18 3.25 15.40
C GLY A 338 -18.38 3.91 16.08
N LYS A 339 -19.28 4.46 15.26
CA LYS A 339 -20.43 5.22 15.77
C LYS A 339 -21.43 4.31 16.51
N PRO A 340 -22.12 4.82 17.55
CA PRO A 340 -23.17 4.07 18.23
C PRO A 340 -24.24 3.52 17.24
N GLY A 341 -24.61 2.26 17.42
CA GLY A 341 -25.58 1.58 16.57
C GLY A 341 -25.01 0.94 15.30
N TRP A 342 -23.73 1.13 14.99
CA TRP A 342 -23.08 0.41 13.91
C TRP A 342 -22.87 -1.07 14.25
N THR A 343 -23.04 -1.92 13.24
CA THR A 343 -22.85 -3.38 13.34
C THR A 343 -21.82 -3.85 12.32
N GLN A 344 -21.26 -5.03 12.56
CA GLN A 344 -20.35 -5.68 11.64
C GLN A 344 -21.02 -6.86 10.90
N ALA A 345 -22.33 -6.85 10.81
CA ALA A 345 -23.12 -7.87 10.11
C ALA A 345 -22.77 -8.04 8.62
N TRP A 346 -22.11 -7.05 8.03
CA TRP A 346 -21.59 -7.07 6.66
C TRP A 346 -20.41 -8.02 6.45
N ARG A 347 -19.68 -8.40 7.51
CA ARG A 347 -18.42 -9.17 7.41
C ARG A 347 -18.61 -10.56 6.81
N ALA A 348 -19.60 -11.30 7.28
CA ALA A 348 -19.88 -12.64 6.78
C ALA A 348 -20.36 -12.63 5.32
N PRO A 349 -21.37 -11.85 4.90
CA PRO A 349 -21.79 -11.80 3.50
C PRO A 349 -20.69 -11.28 2.55
N LEU A 350 -19.85 -10.35 2.99
CA LEU A 350 -18.69 -9.92 2.21
C LEU A 350 -17.73 -11.08 2.00
N ARG A 351 -17.41 -11.83 3.07
CA ARG A 351 -16.55 -13.00 3.00
C ARG A 351 -17.09 -14.05 2.04
N GLU A 352 -18.36 -14.38 2.15
CA GLU A 352 -19.05 -15.32 1.26
C GLU A 352 -19.02 -14.88 -0.20
N ALA A 353 -19.16 -13.58 -0.47
CA ALA A 353 -19.10 -13.05 -1.83
C ALA A 353 -17.71 -13.21 -2.45
N LEU A 354 -16.65 -12.95 -1.66
CA LEU A 354 -15.27 -13.08 -2.11
C LEU A 354 -14.84 -14.55 -2.22
N ASP A 355 -15.26 -15.42 -1.28
CA ASP A 355 -14.99 -16.87 -1.34
C ASP A 355 -15.64 -17.47 -2.59
N TRP A 356 -16.90 -17.12 -2.89
CA TRP A 356 -17.52 -17.51 -4.14
C TRP A 356 -16.73 -17.04 -5.36
N LEU A 357 -16.25 -15.79 -5.36
CA LEU A 357 -15.47 -15.28 -6.48
C LEU A 357 -14.15 -16.06 -6.65
N ARG A 358 -13.40 -16.29 -5.57
CA ARG A 358 -12.18 -17.11 -5.57
C ARG A 358 -12.46 -18.50 -6.18
N ASP A 359 -13.52 -19.15 -5.72
CA ASP A 359 -13.89 -20.52 -6.12
C ASP A 359 -14.34 -20.59 -7.60
N GLU A 360 -14.82 -19.49 -8.18
CA GLU A 360 -15.06 -19.36 -9.64
C GLU A 360 -13.77 -19.10 -10.44
N LEU A 361 -12.79 -18.42 -9.85
CA LEU A 361 -11.52 -18.08 -10.52
C LEU A 361 -10.52 -19.23 -10.53
N ILE A 362 -10.54 -20.13 -9.54
CA ILE A 362 -9.62 -21.27 -9.46
C ILE A 362 -9.77 -22.21 -10.66
N PRO A 363 -10.95 -22.80 -10.98
CA PRO A 363 -11.10 -23.68 -12.12
C PRO A 363 -10.86 -22.98 -13.45
N LEU A 364 -11.19 -21.68 -13.54
CA LEU A 364 -10.88 -20.89 -14.71
C LEU A 364 -9.35 -20.80 -14.93
N TYR A 365 -8.58 -20.51 -13.87
CA TYR A 365 -7.13 -20.49 -13.92
C TYR A 365 -6.55 -21.85 -14.30
N GLU A 366 -7.01 -22.93 -13.66
CA GLU A 366 -6.55 -24.30 -13.94
C GLU A 366 -6.79 -24.68 -15.41
N GLN A 367 -7.99 -24.41 -15.93
CA GLN A 367 -8.34 -24.73 -17.31
C GLN A 367 -7.55 -23.90 -18.33
N GLU A 368 -7.48 -22.59 -18.14
CA GLU A 368 -6.94 -21.66 -19.12
C GLU A 368 -5.40 -21.53 -19.07
N ALA A 369 -4.76 -21.83 -17.93
CA ALA A 369 -3.30 -21.79 -17.80
C ALA A 369 -2.61 -23.12 -18.18
N SER A 370 -3.27 -24.27 -18.00
CA SER A 370 -2.70 -25.59 -18.26
C SER A 370 -2.16 -25.79 -19.69
N PRO A 371 -2.73 -25.21 -20.78
CA PRO A 371 -2.16 -25.34 -22.11
C PRO A 371 -0.82 -24.60 -22.32
N PHE A 372 -0.47 -23.70 -21.40
CA PHE A 372 0.70 -22.83 -21.50
C PHE A 372 1.84 -23.20 -20.55
N LEU A 373 1.53 -23.76 -19.38
CA LEU A 373 2.48 -23.93 -18.27
C LEU A 373 2.79 -25.41 -18.02
N LYS A 374 4.05 -25.70 -17.67
CA LYS A 374 4.53 -27.01 -17.21
C LYS A 374 3.83 -27.44 -15.93
N ASP A 375 3.74 -26.53 -14.98
CA ASP A 375 3.02 -26.71 -13.73
C ASP A 375 2.46 -25.35 -13.28
N ILE A 376 1.15 -25.26 -13.14
CA ILE A 376 0.43 -23.99 -12.96
C ILE A 376 0.63 -23.39 -11.57
N TRP A 377 0.70 -24.21 -10.50
CA TRP A 377 0.80 -23.71 -9.14
C TRP A 377 2.23 -23.29 -8.76
N PRO A 378 3.29 -24.06 -9.07
CA PRO A 378 4.66 -23.58 -8.95
C PRO A 378 4.95 -22.33 -9.79
N ALA A 379 4.35 -22.20 -10.99
CA ALA A 379 4.46 -20.98 -11.76
C ALA A 379 3.83 -19.79 -11.03
N ARG A 380 2.64 -19.95 -10.43
CA ARG A 380 2.03 -18.92 -9.59
C ARG A 380 2.94 -18.52 -8.42
N ASN A 381 3.54 -19.50 -7.75
CA ASN A 381 4.44 -19.23 -6.63
C ASN A 381 5.70 -18.46 -7.04
N ASP A 382 6.22 -18.70 -8.25
CA ASP A 382 7.41 -18.02 -8.77
C ASP A 382 7.10 -16.65 -9.40
N TYR A 383 5.81 -16.34 -9.68
CA TYR A 383 5.39 -15.08 -10.32
C TYR A 383 5.73 -13.83 -9.50
N ILE A 384 6.01 -13.96 -8.21
CA ILE A 384 6.50 -12.88 -7.37
C ILE A 384 7.76 -12.21 -7.95
N ARG A 385 8.61 -12.94 -8.66
CA ARG A 385 9.80 -12.37 -9.31
C ARG A 385 9.43 -11.33 -10.36
N VAL A 386 8.37 -11.59 -11.13
CA VAL A 386 7.81 -10.62 -12.08
C VAL A 386 7.15 -9.43 -11.36
N LEU A 387 6.56 -9.64 -10.18
CA LEU A 387 5.97 -8.56 -9.39
C LEU A 387 7.04 -7.62 -8.82
N LEU A 388 8.18 -8.16 -8.42
CA LEU A 388 9.32 -7.39 -7.89
C LEU A 388 10.11 -6.67 -8.98
N ASP A 389 10.13 -7.24 -10.19
CA ASP A 389 10.80 -6.66 -11.34
C ASP A 389 9.94 -6.82 -12.61
N ARG A 390 9.27 -5.74 -13.01
CA ARG A 390 8.35 -5.67 -14.17
C ARG A 390 9.07 -5.41 -15.50
N THR A 391 10.37 -5.69 -15.59
CA THR A 391 11.12 -5.57 -16.86
C THR A 391 10.69 -6.63 -17.86
N GLU A 392 10.96 -6.39 -19.14
CA GLU A 392 10.70 -7.37 -20.19
C GLU A 392 11.57 -8.61 -20.00
N GLU A 393 12.81 -8.44 -19.57
CA GLU A 393 13.76 -9.50 -19.26
C GLU A 393 13.27 -10.43 -18.16
N SER A 394 12.72 -9.88 -17.08
CA SER A 394 12.15 -10.67 -15.97
C SER A 394 10.93 -11.48 -16.41
N ILE A 395 10.05 -10.89 -17.21
CA ILE A 395 8.89 -11.59 -17.78
C ILE A 395 9.34 -12.70 -18.72
N ASP A 396 10.32 -12.44 -19.59
CA ASP A 396 10.84 -13.43 -20.53
C ASP A 396 11.50 -14.61 -19.79
N ALA A 397 12.30 -14.34 -18.75
CA ALA A 397 12.89 -15.37 -17.90
C ALA A 397 11.82 -16.24 -17.20
N PHE A 398 10.72 -15.60 -16.73
CA PHE A 398 9.58 -16.34 -16.18
C PHE A 398 8.92 -17.25 -17.23
N LEU A 399 8.67 -16.74 -18.42
CA LEU A 399 8.07 -17.51 -19.52
C LEU A 399 8.98 -18.66 -19.96
N GLU A 400 10.28 -18.44 -20.14
CA GLU A 400 11.25 -19.48 -20.48
C GLU A 400 11.27 -20.63 -19.45
N LYS A 401 11.25 -20.27 -18.18
CA LYS A 401 11.27 -21.25 -17.08
C LYS A 401 10.00 -22.10 -17.02
N HIS A 402 8.84 -21.50 -17.15
CA HIS A 402 7.56 -22.10 -16.80
C HIS A 402 6.70 -22.51 -18.00
N ALA A 403 6.88 -21.91 -19.19
CA ALA A 403 6.06 -22.25 -20.34
C ALA A 403 6.42 -23.63 -20.90
N LEU A 404 5.41 -24.36 -21.40
CA LEU A 404 5.55 -25.62 -22.07
C LEU A 404 6.29 -25.50 -23.42
N ARG A 405 6.17 -24.36 -24.09
CA ARG A 405 6.73 -24.02 -25.40
C ARG A 405 6.88 -22.50 -25.50
N GLN A 406 7.50 -22.06 -26.60
CA GLN A 406 7.48 -20.64 -26.92
C GLN A 406 6.04 -20.18 -27.19
N LEU A 407 5.63 -19.10 -26.55
CA LEU A 407 4.31 -18.50 -26.64
C LEU A 407 4.34 -17.29 -27.59
N ASP A 408 3.31 -17.13 -28.40
CA ASP A 408 3.13 -15.90 -29.17
C ASP A 408 2.66 -14.74 -28.29
N GLN A 409 2.55 -13.54 -28.86
CA GLN A 409 2.22 -12.32 -28.11
C GLN A 409 0.82 -12.36 -27.47
N GLU A 410 -0.16 -13.00 -28.10
CA GLU A 410 -1.52 -13.10 -27.56
C GLU A 410 -1.58 -14.11 -26.43
N GLU A 411 -0.88 -15.24 -26.57
CA GLU A 411 -0.73 -16.28 -25.56
C GLU A 411 0.02 -15.75 -24.33
N GLN A 412 1.11 -14.98 -24.51
CA GLN A 412 1.82 -14.32 -23.42
C GLN A 412 0.89 -13.36 -22.68
N THR A 413 0.16 -12.52 -23.41
CA THR A 413 -0.80 -11.58 -22.81
C THR A 413 -1.89 -12.32 -22.03
N LYS A 414 -2.41 -13.42 -22.56
CA LYS A 414 -3.42 -14.24 -21.89
C LYS A 414 -2.87 -14.86 -20.61
N LEU A 415 -1.67 -15.46 -20.66
CA LEU A 415 -1.03 -16.06 -19.50
C LEU A 415 -0.73 -15.02 -18.41
N LEU A 416 -0.18 -13.86 -18.76
CA LEU A 416 0.08 -12.80 -17.81
C LEU A 416 -1.22 -12.26 -17.16
N ARG A 417 -2.32 -12.17 -17.90
CA ARG A 417 -3.63 -11.85 -17.34
C ARG A 417 -4.12 -12.88 -16.32
N LEU A 418 -3.85 -14.17 -16.57
CA LEU A 418 -4.17 -15.24 -15.63
C LEU A 418 -3.36 -15.14 -14.35
N MET A 419 -2.07 -14.81 -14.43
CA MET A 419 -1.21 -14.58 -13.28
C MET A 419 -1.68 -13.37 -12.45
N GLU A 420 -1.96 -12.25 -13.11
CA GLU A 420 -2.49 -11.05 -12.46
C GLU A 420 -3.88 -11.29 -11.86
N MET A 421 -4.72 -12.10 -12.50
CA MET A 421 -6.01 -12.52 -11.93
C MET A 421 -5.82 -13.22 -10.59
N GLN A 422 -4.87 -14.17 -10.51
CA GLN A 422 -4.55 -14.88 -9.27
C GLN A 422 -3.95 -13.94 -8.20
N ARG A 423 -3.07 -13.02 -8.59
CA ARG A 423 -2.55 -11.98 -7.69
C ARG A 423 -3.68 -11.18 -7.05
N HIS A 424 -4.60 -10.67 -7.84
CA HIS A 424 -5.71 -9.86 -7.35
C HIS A 424 -6.73 -10.68 -6.56
N ALA A 425 -6.92 -11.96 -6.90
CA ALA A 425 -7.73 -12.90 -6.12
C ALA A 425 -7.18 -13.15 -4.70
N MET A 426 -5.86 -13.03 -4.50
CA MET A 426 -5.26 -13.05 -3.16
C MET A 426 -5.36 -11.68 -2.48
N LEU A 427 -5.02 -10.58 -3.16
CA LEU A 427 -5.09 -9.22 -2.61
C LEU A 427 -6.48 -8.84 -2.09
N MET A 428 -7.57 -9.38 -2.66
CA MET A 428 -8.92 -9.13 -2.16
C MET A 428 -9.21 -9.68 -0.75
N TYR A 429 -8.24 -10.41 -0.16
CA TYR A 429 -8.33 -10.94 1.20
C TYR A 429 -7.41 -10.23 2.20
N THR A 430 -6.82 -9.10 1.82
CA THR A 430 -6.04 -8.28 2.75
C THR A 430 -6.84 -7.99 4.01
N SER A 431 -6.27 -8.25 5.18
CA SER A 431 -6.98 -8.27 6.48
C SER A 431 -7.68 -6.95 6.82
N CYS A 432 -7.10 -5.81 6.45
CA CYS A 432 -7.68 -4.49 6.71
C CYS A 432 -9.06 -4.28 6.07
N GLY A 433 -9.43 -5.06 5.04
CA GLY A 433 -10.74 -5.00 4.44
C GLY A 433 -11.90 -5.37 5.39
N TRP A 434 -11.61 -6.06 6.50
CA TRP A 434 -12.58 -6.43 7.55
C TRP A 434 -12.30 -5.80 8.90
N PHE A 435 -11.18 -5.10 9.07
CA PHE A 435 -10.73 -4.65 10.39
C PHE A 435 -11.60 -3.53 10.95
N PHE A 436 -11.97 -2.57 10.12
CA PHE A 436 -12.75 -1.39 10.49
C PHE A 436 -14.27 -1.70 10.58
N ASP A 437 -15.04 -0.67 10.93
CA ASP A 437 -16.45 -0.85 11.36
C ASP A 437 -17.46 -0.68 10.23
N GLU A 438 -17.03 -0.29 9.02
CA GLU A 438 -17.94 0.02 7.91
C GLU A 438 -17.44 -0.54 6.57
N VAL A 439 -18.35 -1.23 5.87
CA VAL A 439 -18.07 -1.88 4.58
C VAL A 439 -17.78 -0.90 3.45
N SER A 440 -18.18 0.36 3.58
CA SER A 440 -17.85 1.42 2.63
C SER A 440 -16.56 2.17 2.95
N GLY A 441 -15.79 1.72 3.95
CA GLY A 441 -14.47 2.24 4.30
C GLY A 441 -13.46 2.11 3.15
N ILE A 442 -12.41 2.92 3.20
CA ILE A 442 -11.39 2.95 2.13
C ILE A 442 -10.70 1.60 1.96
N GLU A 443 -10.45 0.89 3.07
CA GLU A 443 -9.77 -0.43 3.08
C GLU A 443 -10.67 -1.52 2.48
N THR A 444 -11.95 -1.52 2.79
CA THR A 444 -12.90 -2.47 2.20
C THR A 444 -13.14 -2.16 0.72
N ASN A 445 -13.26 -0.88 0.35
CA ASN A 445 -13.33 -0.50 -1.07
C ASN A 445 -12.04 -0.90 -1.83
N GLN A 446 -10.87 -0.85 -1.18
CA GLN A 446 -9.61 -1.29 -1.78
C GLN A 446 -9.63 -2.79 -2.13
N ILE A 447 -10.05 -3.66 -1.19
CA ILE A 447 -10.15 -5.10 -1.50
C ILE A 447 -11.22 -5.39 -2.56
N LEU A 448 -12.31 -4.61 -2.59
CA LEU A 448 -13.33 -4.71 -3.64
C LEU A 448 -12.82 -4.23 -5.00
N GLN A 449 -11.87 -3.28 -5.06
CA GLN A 449 -11.18 -2.93 -6.31
C GLN A 449 -10.33 -4.09 -6.84
N TYR A 450 -9.63 -4.83 -5.95
CA TYR A 450 -8.91 -6.04 -6.34
C TYR A 450 -9.85 -7.13 -6.87
N ALA A 451 -10.98 -7.35 -6.21
CA ALA A 451 -12.02 -8.27 -6.70
C ALA A 451 -12.54 -7.86 -8.09
N ASN A 452 -12.80 -6.56 -8.30
CA ASN A 452 -13.21 -6.02 -9.60
C ASN A 452 -12.12 -6.23 -10.68
N ARG A 453 -10.85 -6.07 -10.33
CA ARG A 453 -9.73 -6.31 -11.26
C ARG A 453 -9.63 -7.78 -11.64
N ALA A 454 -9.78 -8.70 -10.69
CA ALA A 454 -9.79 -10.14 -10.95
C ALA A 454 -10.96 -10.54 -11.87
N ILE A 455 -12.18 -10.02 -11.63
CA ILE A 455 -13.35 -10.21 -12.50
C ILE A 455 -13.08 -9.70 -13.92
N HIS A 456 -12.44 -8.54 -14.05
CA HIS A 456 -12.09 -7.96 -15.34
C HIS A 456 -11.12 -8.84 -16.13
N TYR A 457 -10.10 -9.39 -15.47
CA TYR A 457 -9.18 -10.32 -16.10
C TYR A 457 -9.87 -11.63 -16.53
N ALA A 458 -10.73 -12.20 -15.68
CA ALA A 458 -11.53 -13.37 -16.03
C ALA A 458 -12.35 -13.15 -17.30
N GLN A 459 -13.02 -11.98 -17.40
CA GLN A 459 -13.78 -11.62 -18.59
C GLN A 459 -12.90 -11.47 -19.83
N GLN A 460 -11.69 -10.92 -19.70
CA GLN A 460 -10.76 -10.76 -20.83
C GLN A 460 -10.16 -12.09 -21.32
N VAL A 461 -10.02 -13.08 -20.43
CA VAL A 461 -9.38 -14.37 -20.74
C VAL A 461 -10.33 -15.31 -21.46
N ASN A 462 -11.58 -15.44 -21.02
CA ASN A 462 -12.53 -16.42 -21.57
C ASN A 462 -13.96 -15.88 -21.78
N GLY A 463 -14.19 -14.59 -21.61
CA GLY A 463 -15.52 -13.97 -21.77
C GLY A 463 -16.47 -14.17 -20.59
N LYS A 464 -16.09 -14.88 -19.53
CA LYS A 464 -16.97 -15.17 -18.38
C LYS A 464 -17.28 -13.88 -17.59
N ASN A 465 -18.55 -13.48 -17.59
CA ASN A 465 -19.00 -12.31 -16.85
C ASN A 465 -19.46 -12.72 -15.43
N LEU A 466 -18.58 -12.54 -14.45
CA LEU A 466 -18.85 -12.81 -13.04
C LEU A 466 -19.46 -11.62 -12.30
N HIS A 467 -19.43 -10.41 -12.89
CA HIS A 467 -19.79 -9.16 -12.23
C HIS A 467 -21.23 -9.16 -11.69
N GLY A 468 -22.22 -9.59 -12.51
CA GLY A 468 -23.64 -9.60 -12.10
C GLY A 468 -23.91 -10.54 -10.90
N SER A 469 -23.27 -11.72 -10.90
CA SER A 469 -23.39 -12.68 -9.79
C SER A 469 -22.67 -12.20 -8.52
N PHE A 470 -21.54 -11.54 -8.67
CA PHE A 470 -20.81 -10.92 -7.56
C PHE A 470 -21.62 -9.80 -6.91
N MET A 471 -22.19 -8.90 -7.72
CA MET A 471 -23.06 -7.81 -7.24
C MET A 471 -24.26 -8.29 -6.44
N LYS A 472 -24.90 -9.38 -6.88
CA LYS A 472 -26.03 -10.00 -6.15
C LYS A 472 -25.62 -10.51 -4.76
N ARG A 473 -24.38 -10.98 -4.60
CA ARG A 473 -23.85 -11.43 -3.31
C ARG A 473 -23.45 -10.26 -2.43
N LEU A 474 -22.80 -9.26 -2.97
CA LEU A 474 -22.46 -8.04 -2.25
C LEU A 474 -23.70 -7.31 -1.72
N ALA A 475 -24.82 -7.37 -2.41
CA ALA A 475 -26.08 -6.78 -1.95
C ALA A 475 -26.62 -7.41 -0.65
N LYS A 476 -26.12 -8.59 -0.25
CA LYS A 476 -26.46 -9.22 1.04
C LYS A 476 -25.67 -8.65 2.22
N ALA A 477 -24.57 -7.95 1.98
CA ALA A 477 -23.76 -7.32 3.01
C ALA A 477 -24.35 -5.94 3.37
N PRO A 478 -25.00 -5.77 4.54
CA PRO A 478 -25.57 -4.48 4.93
C PRO A 478 -24.47 -3.46 5.15
N SER A 479 -24.76 -2.18 4.99
CA SER A 479 -23.86 -1.07 5.32
C SER A 479 -24.48 -0.21 6.42
N ASN A 480 -23.64 0.39 7.25
CA ASN A 480 -24.10 1.37 8.24
C ASN A 480 -24.30 2.76 7.63
N VAL A 481 -23.85 2.99 6.37
CA VAL A 481 -23.88 4.29 5.68
C VAL A 481 -24.71 4.24 4.41
N PHE A 482 -24.67 3.13 3.68
CA PHE A 482 -25.42 2.88 2.46
C PHE A 482 -26.47 1.76 2.70
N GLU A 483 -27.25 1.44 1.71
CA GLU A 483 -28.16 0.29 1.82
C GLU A 483 -27.37 -1.03 1.99
N ASN A 484 -26.32 -1.20 1.17
CA ASN A 484 -25.47 -2.40 1.20
C ASN A 484 -24.13 -2.17 0.50
N ALA A 485 -23.24 -3.16 0.57
CA ALA A 485 -21.91 -3.13 -0.05
C ALA A 485 -21.95 -2.99 -1.58
N ALA A 486 -23.02 -3.44 -2.26
CA ALA A 486 -23.14 -3.30 -3.70
C ALA A 486 -23.38 -1.84 -4.12
N GLU A 487 -24.01 -1.02 -3.28
CA GLU A 487 -24.15 0.41 -3.51
C GLU A 487 -22.79 1.11 -3.37
N SER A 488 -22.03 0.84 -2.31
CA SER A 488 -20.67 1.33 -2.13
C SER A 488 -19.76 0.95 -3.32
N TYR A 489 -19.84 -0.31 -3.76
CA TYR A 489 -19.09 -0.81 -4.90
C TYR A 489 -19.39 -0.03 -6.20
N ARG A 490 -20.68 0.24 -6.50
CA ARG A 490 -21.05 1.04 -7.67
C ARG A 490 -20.53 2.47 -7.58
N LYS A 491 -20.52 3.05 -6.38
CA LYS A 491 -20.13 4.45 -6.17
C LYS A 491 -18.62 4.66 -6.18
N PHE A 492 -17.83 3.76 -5.60
CA PHE A 492 -16.40 3.97 -5.37
C PHE A 492 -15.51 3.02 -6.17
N VAL A 493 -15.95 1.79 -6.44
CA VAL A 493 -15.10 0.77 -7.08
C VAL A 493 -15.23 0.78 -8.60
N VAL A 494 -16.46 0.84 -9.12
CA VAL A 494 -16.68 0.85 -10.58
C VAL A 494 -16.04 2.05 -11.27
N PRO A 495 -16.13 3.30 -10.75
CA PRO A 495 -15.50 4.46 -11.37
C PRO A 495 -13.97 4.46 -11.36
N ALA A 496 -13.36 3.73 -10.42
CA ALA A 496 -11.91 3.57 -10.33
C ALA A 496 -11.33 2.67 -11.44
N ARG A 497 -12.17 1.96 -12.19
CA ARG A 497 -11.74 1.10 -13.29
C ARG A 497 -11.11 1.89 -14.42
N VAL A 498 -9.93 1.48 -14.83
CA VAL A 498 -9.16 2.07 -15.94
C VAL A 498 -8.83 0.97 -16.95
N ASP A 499 -9.31 1.12 -18.18
CA ASP A 499 -8.90 0.28 -19.31
C ASP A 499 -7.88 1.01 -20.20
N LEU A 500 -7.31 0.34 -21.19
CA LEU A 500 -6.34 0.94 -22.09
C LEU A 500 -6.90 2.10 -22.92
N VAL A 501 -8.24 2.18 -23.13
CA VAL A 501 -8.87 3.30 -23.83
C VAL A 501 -8.83 4.54 -22.95
N ARG A 502 -9.18 4.39 -21.68
CA ARG A 502 -9.10 5.49 -20.70
C ARG A 502 -7.67 5.96 -20.47
N VAL A 503 -6.67 5.03 -20.50
CA VAL A 503 -5.24 5.38 -20.49
C VAL A 503 -4.87 6.21 -21.73
N GLY A 504 -5.36 5.81 -22.91
CA GLY A 504 -5.16 6.56 -24.14
C GLY A 504 -5.81 7.96 -24.10
N MET A 505 -7.01 8.08 -23.52
CA MET A 505 -7.68 9.36 -23.31
C MET A 505 -6.89 10.27 -22.36
N HIS A 506 -6.35 9.69 -21.27
CA HIS A 506 -5.50 10.44 -20.36
C HIS A 506 -4.24 10.95 -21.07
N TYR A 507 -3.50 10.09 -21.78
CA TYR A 507 -2.33 10.48 -22.56
C TYR A 507 -2.65 11.59 -23.56
N ALA A 508 -3.75 11.45 -24.31
CA ALA A 508 -4.16 12.44 -25.28
C ALA A 508 -4.50 13.80 -24.64
N ALA A 509 -5.26 13.81 -23.55
CA ALA A 509 -5.65 15.04 -22.86
C ALA A 509 -4.45 15.74 -22.22
N SER A 510 -3.55 15.02 -21.56
CA SER A 510 -2.38 15.59 -20.90
C SER A 510 -1.31 16.07 -21.91
N SER A 511 -1.20 15.45 -23.09
CA SER A 511 -0.27 15.84 -24.16
C SER A 511 -0.47 17.27 -24.69
N ILE A 512 -1.62 17.91 -24.41
CA ILE A 512 -1.86 19.31 -24.80
C ILE A 512 -1.15 20.29 -23.86
N PHE A 513 -0.84 19.87 -22.64
CA PHE A 513 -0.16 20.67 -21.60
C PHE A 513 1.32 20.31 -21.48
N GLU A 514 1.68 19.04 -21.65
CA GLU A 514 3.02 18.50 -21.46
C GLU A 514 3.70 18.18 -22.79
N GLU A 515 5.04 18.22 -22.81
CA GLU A 515 5.86 17.73 -23.92
C GLU A 515 6.36 16.32 -23.59
N TYR A 516 5.84 15.34 -24.31
CA TYR A 516 6.20 13.96 -24.07
C TYR A 516 7.30 13.47 -25.00
N PRO A 517 8.23 12.65 -24.52
CA PRO A 517 9.20 11.93 -25.38
C PRO A 517 8.49 10.91 -26.27
N GLU A 518 9.20 10.38 -27.27
CA GLU A 518 8.67 9.32 -28.14
C GLU A 518 8.26 8.07 -27.34
N ARG A 519 8.99 7.75 -26.28
CA ARG A 519 8.65 6.70 -25.30
C ARG A 519 8.42 7.33 -23.93
N LEU A 520 7.19 7.30 -23.48
CA LEU A 520 6.79 7.78 -22.16
C LEU A 520 6.50 6.58 -21.24
N ASP A 521 7.16 6.55 -20.09
CA ASP A 521 6.85 5.65 -18.99
C ASP A 521 5.92 6.39 -18.00
N PHE A 522 4.70 5.90 -17.78
CA PHE A 522 3.76 6.52 -16.87
C PHE A 522 2.86 5.47 -16.22
N PHE A 523 2.79 5.50 -14.90
CA PHE A 523 2.08 4.49 -14.13
C PHE A 523 2.52 3.06 -14.50
N ASN A 524 1.56 2.15 -14.65
CA ASN A 524 1.80 0.77 -15.11
C ASN A 524 1.71 0.61 -16.64
N TYR A 525 2.05 1.68 -17.40
CA TYR A 525 1.93 1.71 -18.85
C TYR A 525 3.15 2.34 -19.52
N LEU A 526 3.35 1.95 -20.80
CA LEU A 526 4.27 2.59 -21.73
C LEU A 526 3.45 3.19 -22.87
N ALA A 527 3.72 4.44 -23.23
CA ALA A 527 3.19 5.02 -24.46
C ALA A 527 4.31 5.26 -25.46
N PHE A 528 4.07 4.88 -26.73
CA PHE A 528 4.98 5.07 -27.84
C PHE A 528 4.29 6.00 -28.84
N SER A 529 4.82 7.21 -29.01
CA SER A 529 4.31 8.20 -29.96
C SER A 529 4.77 7.85 -31.38
N GLU A 530 3.83 7.54 -32.27
CA GLU A 530 4.12 7.31 -33.69
C GLU A 530 4.13 8.62 -34.47
N ASN A 531 3.15 9.47 -34.22
CA ASN A 531 3.00 10.79 -34.82
C ASN A 531 2.40 11.74 -33.77
N PHE A 532 2.91 12.96 -33.70
CA PHE A 532 2.36 13.98 -32.83
C PHE A 532 2.49 15.36 -33.43
N TYR A 533 1.38 16.12 -33.39
CA TYR A 533 1.30 17.50 -33.90
C TYR A 533 0.59 18.36 -32.87
N ARG A 534 1.16 19.53 -32.56
CA ARG A 534 0.53 20.54 -31.71
C ARG A 534 0.52 21.90 -32.39
N LEU A 535 -0.62 22.56 -32.35
CA LEU A 535 -0.85 23.91 -32.88
C LEU A 535 -1.34 24.78 -31.74
N SER A 536 -1.00 26.07 -31.78
CA SER A 536 -1.43 27.07 -30.79
C SER A 536 -1.89 28.35 -31.49
N ALA A 537 -2.99 28.93 -31.00
CA ALA A 537 -3.52 30.22 -31.42
C ALA A 537 -4.05 30.96 -30.17
N GLY A 538 -3.25 31.90 -29.64
CA GLY A 538 -3.54 32.53 -28.35
C GLY A 538 -3.60 31.50 -27.20
N LYS A 539 -4.75 31.46 -26.51
CA LYS A 539 -4.99 30.48 -25.43
C LYS A 539 -5.46 29.11 -25.94
N GLN A 540 -5.84 29.03 -27.23
CA GLN A 540 -6.35 27.80 -27.82
C GLN A 540 -5.20 26.91 -28.30
N ARG A 541 -5.33 25.59 -28.11
CA ARG A 541 -4.37 24.58 -28.56
C ARG A 541 -5.10 23.42 -29.21
N LEU A 542 -4.52 22.85 -30.24
CA LEU A 542 -4.99 21.63 -30.88
C LEU A 542 -3.84 20.63 -30.92
N ALA A 543 -4.03 19.48 -30.32
CA ALA A 543 -3.10 18.34 -30.40
C ALA A 543 -3.74 17.21 -31.21
N MET A 544 -2.94 16.55 -32.04
CA MET A 544 -3.34 15.39 -32.86
C MET A 544 -2.21 14.38 -32.80
N GLY A 545 -2.54 13.10 -32.60
CA GLY A 545 -1.49 12.09 -32.52
C GLY A 545 -1.96 10.68 -32.81
N ARG A 546 -0.96 9.83 -33.06
CA ARG A 546 -1.07 8.38 -33.04
C ARG A 546 -0.10 7.83 -32.01
N THR A 547 -0.58 6.94 -31.17
CA THR A 547 0.21 6.36 -30.09
C THR A 547 -0.16 4.92 -29.84
N VAL A 548 0.80 4.14 -29.40
CA VAL A 548 0.60 2.78 -28.87
C VAL A 548 0.72 2.83 -27.38
N VAL A 549 -0.30 2.36 -26.67
CA VAL A 549 -0.23 2.18 -25.20
C VAL A 549 -0.11 0.70 -24.89
N GLN A 550 0.90 0.36 -24.09
CA GLN A 550 1.20 -1.00 -23.64
C GLN A 550 1.11 -1.08 -22.10
N SER A 551 0.43 -2.11 -21.60
CA SER A 551 0.48 -2.46 -20.18
C SER A 551 1.80 -3.17 -19.83
N LYS A 552 2.52 -2.71 -18.82
CA LYS A 552 3.73 -3.38 -18.31
C LYS A 552 3.39 -4.75 -17.67
N ALA A 553 2.25 -4.84 -16.96
CA ALA A 553 1.85 -6.07 -16.30
C ALA A 553 1.47 -7.21 -17.25
N THR A 554 0.83 -6.90 -18.39
CA THR A 554 0.24 -7.93 -19.25
C THR A 554 0.75 -7.93 -20.69
N ARG A 555 1.65 -7.00 -21.03
CA ARG A 555 2.13 -6.76 -22.41
C ARG A 555 1.00 -6.49 -23.43
N SER A 556 -0.23 -6.30 -22.98
CA SER A 556 -1.34 -5.95 -23.89
C SER A 556 -1.14 -4.58 -24.50
N LYS A 557 -1.38 -4.45 -25.81
CA LYS A 557 -1.18 -3.21 -26.57
C LYS A 557 -2.49 -2.75 -27.21
N LYS A 558 -2.65 -1.42 -27.33
CA LYS A 558 -3.67 -0.82 -28.20
C LYS A 558 -3.12 0.38 -28.94
N HIS A 559 -3.47 0.48 -30.21
CA HIS A 559 -3.16 1.61 -31.07
C HIS A 559 -4.29 2.61 -31.02
N PHE A 560 -3.94 3.87 -30.83
CA PHE A 560 -4.89 4.98 -30.77
C PHE A 560 -4.54 6.06 -31.78
N SER A 561 -5.56 6.68 -32.36
CA SER A 561 -5.46 7.96 -33.02
C SER A 561 -6.37 8.93 -32.29
N PHE A 562 -5.91 10.14 -32.04
CA PHE A 562 -6.66 11.12 -31.26
C PHE A 562 -6.51 12.55 -31.78
N ALA A 563 -7.49 13.37 -31.45
CA ALA A 563 -7.41 14.82 -31.54
C ALA A 563 -7.98 15.44 -30.26
N VAL A 564 -7.32 16.50 -29.76
CA VAL A 564 -7.70 17.20 -28.52
C VAL A 564 -7.65 18.68 -28.78
N LEU A 565 -8.78 19.38 -28.56
CA LEU A 565 -8.92 20.81 -28.62
C LEU A 565 -9.05 21.41 -27.23
N TYR A 566 -8.14 22.31 -26.87
CA TYR A 566 -8.18 23.11 -25.66
C TYR A 566 -8.63 24.53 -25.97
N LEU A 567 -9.69 25.00 -25.33
CA LEU A 567 -10.32 26.28 -25.56
C LEU A 567 -9.98 27.34 -24.50
N GLY A 568 -9.19 26.97 -23.52
CA GLY A 568 -8.87 27.79 -22.34
C GLY A 568 -9.60 27.32 -21.10
N GLN A 569 -9.07 27.63 -19.91
CA GLN A 569 -9.55 27.20 -18.59
C GLN A 569 -9.69 25.66 -18.52
N GLN A 570 -10.81 25.13 -18.07
CA GLN A 570 -11.06 23.67 -18.00
C GLN A 570 -11.65 23.08 -19.30
N ASN A 571 -11.78 23.86 -20.37
CA ASN A 571 -12.50 23.45 -21.56
C ASN A 571 -11.61 22.64 -22.52
N ILE A 572 -11.62 21.33 -22.34
CA ILE A 572 -10.97 20.32 -23.20
C ILE A 572 -12.06 19.51 -23.90
N ILE A 573 -11.93 19.34 -25.21
CA ILE A 573 -12.73 18.43 -26.03
C ILE A 573 -11.74 17.50 -26.73
N GLY A 574 -11.82 16.19 -26.47
CA GLY A 574 -11.00 15.18 -27.13
C GLY A 574 -11.84 14.09 -27.75
N ASN A 575 -11.36 13.55 -28.85
CA ASN A 575 -11.89 12.36 -29.49
C ASN A 575 -10.75 11.35 -29.70
N ILE A 576 -11.03 10.05 -29.56
CA ILE A 576 -10.07 8.96 -29.69
C ILE A 576 -10.68 7.82 -30.50
N SER A 577 -9.89 7.19 -31.36
CA SER A 577 -10.29 6.05 -32.16
C SER A 577 -9.23 4.97 -32.19
N LEU A 578 -9.67 3.71 -32.19
CA LEU A 578 -8.82 2.52 -32.35
C LEU A 578 -8.58 2.14 -33.81
N ASN A 579 -9.33 2.67 -34.75
CA ASN A 579 -9.48 2.15 -36.11
C ASN A 579 -9.06 3.14 -37.22
N VAL A 580 -8.24 4.13 -36.91
CA VAL A 580 -7.80 5.12 -37.92
C VAL A 580 -6.48 4.66 -38.54
N ASN A 581 -6.51 4.31 -39.82
CA ASN A 581 -5.27 4.00 -40.57
C ASN A 581 -4.48 5.28 -40.91
N GLN A 582 -3.23 5.13 -41.36
CA GLN A 582 -2.33 6.25 -41.62
C GLN A 582 -2.92 7.26 -42.62
N GLN A 583 -3.46 6.80 -43.75
CA GLN A 583 -4.01 7.72 -44.78
C GLN A 583 -5.18 8.55 -44.25
N ARG A 584 -6.07 7.93 -43.47
CA ARG A 584 -7.20 8.64 -42.86
C ARG A 584 -6.73 9.63 -41.81
N PHE A 585 -5.69 9.27 -41.04
CA PHE A 585 -5.06 10.16 -40.07
C PHE A 585 -4.42 11.38 -40.75
N ASP A 586 -3.66 11.19 -41.83
CA ASP A 586 -2.99 12.26 -42.58
C ASP A 586 -4.02 13.26 -43.15
N LYS A 587 -5.13 12.76 -43.70
CA LYS A 587 -6.27 13.62 -44.15
C LYS A 587 -6.88 14.39 -42.98
N ALA A 588 -7.09 13.76 -41.84
CA ALA A 588 -7.61 14.42 -40.65
C ALA A 588 -6.67 15.54 -40.19
N VAL A 589 -5.37 15.28 -40.12
CA VAL A 589 -4.35 16.27 -39.71
C VAL A 589 -4.36 17.46 -40.65
N GLN A 590 -4.45 17.25 -41.96
CA GLN A 590 -4.51 18.36 -42.93
C GLN A 590 -5.77 19.22 -42.73
N GLY A 591 -6.95 18.60 -42.72
CA GLY A 591 -8.21 19.34 -42.53
C GLY A 591 -8.28 20.10 -41.20
N LEU A 592 -7.86 19.43 -40.11
CA LEU A 592 -7.83 20.06 -38.78
C LEU A 592 -6.86 21.26 -38.69
N ARG A 593 -5.70 21.17 -39.36
CA ARG A 593 -4.75 22.29 -39.45
C ARG A 593 -5.33 23.49 -40.18
N GLU A 594 -6.00 23.24 -41.31
CA GLU A 594 -6.65 24.30 -42.12
C GLU A 594 -7.78 24.98 -41.34
N ALA A 595 -8.69 24.17 -40.76
CA ALA A 595 -9.80 24.67 -39.95
C ALA A 595 -9.33 25.45 -38.69
N PHE A 596 -8.30 24.95 -37.99
CA PHE A 596 -7.76 25.62 -36.80
C PHE A 596 -7.06 26.95 -37.14
N ARG A 597 -6.29 27.00 -38.25
CA ARG A 597 -5.64 28.24 -38.73
C ARG A 597 -6.63 29.30 -39.17
N SER A 598 -7.75 28.87 -39.74
CA SER A 598 -8.86 29.78 -40.11
C SER A 598 -9.76 30.17 -38.93
N THR A 599 -9.42 29.72 -37.72
CA THR A 599 -10.21 29.94 -36.48
C THR A 599 -11.65 29.40 -36.54
N ASN A 600 -11.93 28.45 -37.44
CA ASN A 600 -13.24 27.82 -37.57
C ASN A 600 -13.35 26.61 -36.59
N LEU A 601 -13.59 26.94 -35.32
CA LEU A 601 -13.67 25.93 -34.25
C LEU A 601 -14.84 24.94 -34.44
N GLY A 602 -15.93 25.38 -35.07
CA GLY A 602 -17.05 24.47 -35.38
C GLY A 602 -16.65 23.38 -36.36
N GLU A 603 -15.88 23.71 -37.38
CA GLU A 603 -15.33 22.78 -38.36
C GLU A 603 -14.27 21.85 -37.69
N VAL A 604 -13.40 22.40 -36.83
CA VAL A 604 -12.44 21.58 -36.05
C VAL A 604 -13.18 20.50 -35.28
N ILE A 605 -14.23 20.84 -34.54
CA ILE A 605 -15.01 19.85 -33.74
C ILE A 605 -15.71 18.86 -34.67
N GLY A 606 -16.26 19.30 -35.80
CA GLY A 606 -16.88 18.45 -36.80
C GLY A 606 -15.91 17.40 -37.38
N LEU A 607 -14.72 17.83 -37.79
CA LEU A 607 -13.66 16.96 -38.29
C LEU A 607 -13.13 16.01 -37.23
N MET A 608 -12.99 16.46 -35.98
CA MET A 608 -12.62 15.57 -34.86
C MET A 608 -13.61 14.43 -34.71
N GLN A 609 -14.92 14.70 -34.80
CA GLN A 609 -15.95 13.66 -34.70
C GLN A 609 -15.98 12.73 -35.92
N GLU A 610 -15.82 13.27 -37.12
CA GLU A 610 -15.80 12.52 -38.37
C GLU A 610 -14.64 11.52 -38.41
N TYR A 611 -13.45 11.95 -38.02
CA TYR A 611 -12.23 11.12 -38.16
C TYR A 611 -11.93 10.27 -36.95
N PHE A 612 -12.21 10.73 -35.72
CA PHE A 612 -11.82 10.05 -34.46
C PHE A 612 -13.00 9.50 -33.66
N GLY A 613 -14.22 9.59 -34.18
CA GLY A 613 -15.41 8.99 -33.58
C GLY A 613 -16.25 9.97 -32.75
N GLN A 614 -17.45 9.50 -32.38
CA GLN A 614 -18.44 10.30 -31.68
C GLN A 614 -18.21 10.40 -30.15
N GLU A 615 -17.45 9.43 -29.59
CA GLU A 615 -17.13 9.44 -28.17
C GLU A 615 -16.19 10.60 -27.83
N ARG A 616 -16.68 11.47 -26.96
CA ARG A 616 -15.93 12.62 -26.48
C ARG A 616 -15.39 12.38 -25.09
N PHE A 617 -14.20 12.89 -24.85
CA PHE A 617 -13.64 12.98 -23.50
C PHE A 617 -13.26 14.44 -23.17
N THR A 618 -13.16 14.71 -21.88
CA THR A 618 -12.88 16.04 -21.33
C THR A 618 -11.80 15.92 -20.25
N ILE A 619 -11.50 16.98 -19.52
CA ILE A 619 -10.61 16.95 -18.36
C ILE A 619 -11.03 15.92 -17.28
N TRP A 620 -12.32 15.56 -17.22
CA TRP A 620 -12.86 14.65 -16.22
C TRP A 620 -12.46 13.19 -16.41
N GLN A 621 -11.97 12.80 -17.58
CA GLN A 621 -11.41 11.48 -17.87
C GLN A 621 -9.94 11.35 -17.46
N LEU A 622 -9.26 12.44 -17.13
CA LEU A 622 -7.92 12.41 -16.56
C LEU A 622 -7.90 11.66 -15.21
N PHE A 623 -6.77 11.06 -14.91
CA PHE A 623 -6.54 10.49 -13.59
C PHE A 623 -6.48 11.60 -12.54
N GLN A 624 -6.78 11.25 -11.30
CA GLN A 624 -7.10 12.23 -10.26
C GLN A 624 -5.96 13.22 -10.03
N ASP A 625 -4.73 12.74 -9.92
CA ASP A 625 -3.56 13.58 -9.67
C ASP A 625 -3.24 14.52 -10.82
N GLU A 626 -3.25 14.01 -12.06
CA GLU A 626 -3.01 14.84 -13.25
C GLU A 626 -4.11 15.87 -13.46
N LYS A 627 -5.36 15.48 -13.24
CA LYS A 627 -6.49 16.43 -13.27
C LYS A 627 -6.31 17.55 -12.26
N ARG A 628 -5.89 17.23 -11.04
CA ARG A 628 -5.63 18.22 -9.98
C ARG A 628 -4.46 19.13 -10.35
N LYS A 629 -3.35 18.56 -10.85
CA LYS A 629 -2.18 19.31 -11.34
C LYS A 629 -2.59 20.33 -12.42
N ILE A 630 -3.33 19.90 -13.44
CA ILE A 630 -3.79 20.77 -14.51
C ILE A 630 -4.75 21.87 -14.01
N LEU A 631 -5.71 21.51 -13.15
CA LEU A 631 -6.61 22.49 -12.54
C LEU A 631 -5.87 23.50 -11.68
N GLN A 632 -4.84 23.06 -10.95
CA GLN A 632 -3.99 23.96 -10.17
C GLN A 632 -3.21 24.93 -11.07
N GLN A 633 -2.57 24.44 -12.15
CA GLN A 633 -1.90 25.29 -13.13
C GLN A 633 -2.84 26.34 -13.76
N ILE A 634 -4.08 25.94 -14.08
CA ILE A 634 -5.10 26.86 -14.58
C ILE A 634 -5.44 27.91 -13.52
N THR A 635 -5.59 27.51 -12.26
CA THR A 635 -5.88 28.40 -11.14
C THR A 635 -4.75 29.38 -10.89
N GLU A 636 -3.50 28.91 -10.88
CA GLU A 636 -2.30 29.75 -10.72
C GLU A 636 -2.20 30.81 -11.84
N SER A 637 -2.38 30.40 -13.10
CA SER A 637 -2.43 31.35 -14.24
C SER A 637 -3.56 32.39 -14.13
N SER A 638 -4.72 31.98 -13.61
CA SER A 638 -5.83 32.90 -13.36
C SER A 638 -5.51 33.85 -12.19
N GLN A 639 -4.89 33.33 -11.13
CA GLN A 639 -4.47 34.10 -9.96
C GLN A 639 -3.43 35.17 -10.33
N GLU A 640 -2.44 34.84 -11.19
CA GLU A 640 -1.47 35.82 -11.69
C GLU A 640 -2.15 36.97 -12.47
N GLN A 641 -3.18 36.66 -13.26
CA GLN A 641 -3.94 37.69 -13.98
C GLN A 641 -4.70 38.61 -13.00
N VAL A 642 -5.33 38.05 -11.97
CA VAL A 642 -6.03 38.81 -10.93
C VAL A 642 -5.02 39.63 -10.12
N GLU A 643 -3.87 39.06 -9.73
CA GLU A 643 -2.80 39.79 -9.03
C GLU A 643 -2.32 41.00 -9.87
N LYS A 644 -2.07 40.79 -11.15
CA LYS A 644 -1.68 41.88 -12.04
C LYS A 644 -2.73 42.95 -12.11
N ALA A 645 -4.01 42.62 -12.34
CA ALA A 645 -5.10 43.59 -12.41
C ALA A 645 -5.27 44.37 -11.11
N LEU A 646 -5.17 43.71 -9.94
CA LEU A 646 -5.24 44.39 -8.65
C LEU A 646 -4.03 45.29 -8.38
N ARG A 647 -2.85 44.90 -8.84
CA ARG A 647 -1.62 45.70 -8.77
C ARG A 647 -1.72 46.93 -9.68
N ASP A 648 -2.19 46.78 -10.90
CA ASP A 648 -2.46 47.92 -11.81
C ASP A 648 -3.44 48.90 -11.15
N ILE A 649 -4.54 48.42 -10.56
CA ILE A 649 -5.51 49.26 -9.82
C ILE A 649 -4.83 50.02 -8.66
N TYR A 650 -3.98 49.35 -7.91
CA TYR A 650 -3.22 49.94 -6.78
C TYR A 650 -2.25 51.02 -7.27
N GLU A 651 -1.41 50.69 -8.25
CA GLU A 651 -0.36 51.59 -8.77
C GLU A 651 -0.95 52.82 -9.46
N ASP A 652 -1.95 52.65 -10.30
CA ASP A 652 -2.61 53.76 -11.05
C ASP A 652 -3.37 54.72 -10.13
N ASN A 653 -3.88 54.26 -8.99
CA ASN A 653 -4.71 55.08 -8.10
C ASN A 653 -4.03 55.38 -6.76
N TYR A 654 -2.75 55.05 -6.57
CA TYR A 654 -2.04 55.26 -5.30
C TYR A 654 -2.08 56.71 -4.82
N GLN A 655 -1.81 57.69 -5.72
CA GLN A 655 -1.82 59.11 -5.38
C GLN A 655 -3.21 59.59 -5.01
N LEU A 656 -4.24 59.14 -5.71
CA LEU A 656 -5.63 59.47 -5.41
C LEU A 656 -6.05 58.92 -4.02
N MET A 657 -5.74 57.67 -3.73
CA MET A 657 -6.04 57.06 -2.43
C MET A 657 -5.33 57.76 -1.29
N THR A 658 -4.06 58.13 -1.50
CA THR A 658 -3.28 58.90 -0.53
C THR A 658 -3.89 60.29 -0.27
N GLY A 659 -4.27 60.98 -1.36
CA GLY A 659 -4.94 62.28 -1.28
C GLY A 659 -6.30 62.22 -0.55
N MET A 660 -7.09 61.21 -0.80
CA MET A 660 -8.35 60.93 -0.08
C MET A 660 -8.10 60.72 1.42
N ALA A 661 -7.14 59.86 1.77
CA ALA A 661 -6.80 59.54 3.17
C ALA A 661 -6.26 60.78 3.90
N MET A 662 -5.44 61.62 3.26
CA MET A 662 -4.93 62.87 3.83
C MET A 662 -6.00 63.95 4.02
N SER A 663 -7.13 63.83 3.31
CA SER A 663 -8.26 64.75 3.34
C SER A 663 -9.46 64.27 4.15
N ASP A 664 -9.26 63.21 4.95
CA ASP A 664 -10.31 62.50 5.71
C ASP A 664 -11.51 62.05 4.86
N ILE A 665 -11.28 61.81 3.55
CA ILE A 665 -12.26 61.23 2.65
C ILE A 665 -12.13 59.69 2.69
N PRO A 666 -13.23 58.96 2.98
CA PRO A 666 -13.15 57.49 2.98
C PRO A 666 -12.70 56.91 1.65
N VAL A 667 -11.61 56.13 1.67
CA VAL A 667 -11.15 55.38 0.49
C VAL A 667 -12.18 54.26 0.17
N PRO A 668 -12.71 54.16 -1.06
CA PRO A 668 -13.68 53.15 -1.43
C PRO A 668 -13.17 51.71 -1.17
N ASP A 669 -14.10 50.81 -0.81
CA ASP A 669 -13.77 49.42 -0.43
C ASP A 669 -13.04 48.64 -1.54
N TYR A 670 -13.34 48.88 -2.81
CA TYR A 670 -12.63 48.21 -3.90
C TYR A 670 -11.15 48.64 -4.02
N TYR A 671 -10.80 49.86 -3.71
CA TYR A 671 -9.40 50.28 -3.61
C TYR A 671 -8.73 49.72 -2.38
N ARG A 672 -9.40 49.72 -1.22
CA ARG A 672 -8.89 49.08 0.00
C ARG A 672 -8.62 47.60 -0.21
N GLY A 673 -9.53 46.89 -0.88
CA GLY A 673 -9.37 45.48 -1.23
C GLY A 673 -8.14 45.21 -2.08
N ALA A 674 -7.91 46.06 -3.12
CA ALA A 674 -6.73 45.95 -3.97
C ALA A 674 -5.42 46.16 -3.19
N VAL A 675 -5.37 47.23 -2.34
CA VAL A 675 -4.21 47.52 -1.47
C VAL A 675 -3.91 46.34 -0.52
N GLN A 676 -4.94 45.84 0.19
CA GLN A 676 -4.79 44.75 1.12
C GLN A 676 -4.28 43.49 0.44
N PHE A 677 -4.80 43.19 -0.74
CA PHE A 677 -4.37 42.01 -1.51
C PHE A 677 -2.90 42.14 -1.92
N VAL A 678 -2.51 43.26 -2.50
CA VAL A 678 -1.13 43.49 -2.95
C VAL A 678 -0.14 43.45 -1.79
N LEU A 679 -0.44 44.17 -0.69
CA LEU A 679 0.44 44.20 0.49
C LEU A 679 0.58 42.82 1.16
N ASN A 680 -0.51 42.06 1.32
CA ASN A 680 -0.45 40.72 1.88
C ASN A 680 0.40 39.78 1.01
N ARG A 681 0.31 39.93 -0.30
CA ARG A 681 1.10 39.13 -1.25
C ARG A 681 2.58 39.49 -1.21
N ASP A 682 2.92 40.76 -1.12
CA ASP A 682 4.31 41.22 -1.05
C ASP A 682 4.96 40.87 0.30
N LEU A 683 4.19 40.78 1.40
CA LEU A 683 4.67 40.29 2.71
C LEU A 683 4.92 38.77 2.76
N LEU A 684 4.25 37.98 1.91
CA LEU A 684 4.39 36.54 1.85
C LEU A 684 5.50 36.08 0.88
N ARG A 685 6.02 37.00 0.05
CA ARG A 685 7.20 36.80 -0.81
C ARG A 685 8.47 37.16 -0.06
#